data_080ad0d70bfe2ea66855f6bbd2a1b5e3
#
_entry.id   080ad0d70bfe2ea66855f6bbd2a1b5e3
#
_cell.length_a   1.000
_cell.length_b   1.000
_cell.length_c   1.000
_cell.angle_alpha   90.00
_cell.angle_beta   90.00
_cell.angle_gamma   90.00
#
_symmetry.space_group_name_H-M   'P 1'
#
loop_
_entity.id
_entity.type
_entity.pdbx_description
1 polymer ?
#
loop_
_entity_poly.entity_id
_entity_poly.type
_entity_poly.pdbx_seq_one_letter_code
_entity_poly.pdbx_strand_id
1 'polypeptide(L)'
;MVDAGNVNCDDLDIKQSAVRKIVVVDNLHELSWGDMDYERSMIIDLIKREDVWVILIGRCPVPPWLSAFRFQEGFYVVDGKLLLFGLDDVEKYVECAGIKLTDEQTVRMFQETIGLPFALEMCNGIYKEVGYDGELTSGQYDGFARRVVEEMCNYLEYHVYDNWDIEMQEFLMEISVVDDFTTKQAEMITGRSDSGVLIERAKWLGNFMTSRVGGEGETIYQLQLHMRISMRRRLARKYDKERVRDLYENAGLYYRLKGDIKLALDMFEKAEATERIVSILVDNARRAPNIGYYYELKNYYLALPESAVLRNPELMSGMSMLQSLLLDPEESERWYSELKKYTDMSQGSEKKNAKSLLLYLDIALPHRGSVDVLRIMKAAYLMMFNKEIRLPEFSVTSNLPSQMNGGKDFCEWSKKDRELAANVGKIVEFVLGRYGKGLVNIALAESFLEKGGDNYEIATLAAKGRMQAEAGGKLEQCFVADGIQIWLHLQNGKPQEAEEILDGIEKKAENEFGQNLIPNIKAFKARCSLYRGDRVALAEWMKLIPDENEEFRIYDRFIYLTKVRLYLQNGRESQAFCLLEKLKYYASVMKRTYVSIECDVLMAITKNRMNTEDWKEDLKRALDKAMEYHFVRIISREGAAVYPLLKSCGWDEADAADEKSAHGRKEFYKTVMKETEKMKRFYPGYLKAGEDDVQLGDTAVSILKLQAEGMSRQQIADHMSMTVANVKYHLTQAYRKLGVTDKAGAVREATSRGIL
;
A
#
# COMPACT_ATOMS: atom_id res chain seq x y z
N MET A 1 40.31 -31.12 -23.02
CA MET A 1 39.31 -30.06 -23.05
C MET A 1 39.12 -29.72 -24.52
N VAL A 2 37.92 -29.70 -24.99
CA VAL A 2 37.57 -29.43 -26.40
C VAL A 2 36.66 -28.20 -26.37
N ASP A 3 36.96 -27.20 -27.20
CA ASP A 3 36.17 -26.01 -27.36
C ASP A 3 35.09 -26.26 -28.42
N ALA A 4 33.80 -26.14 -28.05
CA ALA A 4 32.68 -26.41 -28.94
C ALA A 4 32.62 -25.43 -30.14
N GLY A 5 33.14 -24.21 -30.01
CA GLY A 5 33.21 -23.21 -31.09
C GLY A 5 34.24 -23.52 -32.18
N ASN A 6 35.20 -24.40 -31.88
CA ASN A 6 36.28 -24.78 -32.78
C ASN A 6 36.48 -26.32 -32.81
N VAL A 7 35.40 -27.09 -32.62
CA VAL A 7 35.49 -28.56 -32.60
C VAL A 7 35.91 -29.09 -33.93
N ASN A 8 37.05 -29.76 -33.95
CA ASN A 8 37.44 -30.61 -35.07
C ASN A 8 36.92 -32.02 -34.79
N CYS A 9 36.34 -32.72 -35.77
CA CYS A 9 35.79 -34.05 -35.61
C CYS A 9 36.80 -35.06 -35.06
N ASP A 10 38.07 -34.85 -35.36
CA ASP A 10 39.19 -35.67 -34.85
C ASP A 10 39.42 -35.51 -33.33
N ASP A 11 38.99 -34.40 -32.73
CA ASP A 11 39.12 -34.15 -31.30
C ASP A 11 38.09 -34.94 -30.46
N LEU A 12 36.98 -35.33 -31.07
CA LEU A 12 35.91 -36.13 -30.45
C LEU A 12 36.03 -37.61 -30.75
N ASP A 13 36.91 -38.02 -31.69
CA ASP A 13 37.20 -39.44 -32.00
C ASP A 13 38.10 -40.07 -30.94
N ILE A 14 37.54 -40.32 -29.76
CA ILE A 14 38.21 -40.88 -28.61
C ILE A 14 38.20 -42.43 -28.68
N LYS A 15 39.37 -43.08 -28.88
CA LYS A 15 39.47 -44.54 -28.89
C LYS A 15 39.06 -45.13 -27.55
N GLN A 16 38.32 -46.29 -27.62
CA GLN A 16 37.95 -47.08 -26.44
C GLN A 16 39.16 -47.48 -25.61
N SER A 17 39.06 -47.39 -24.29
CA SER A 17 40.15 -47.64 -23.35
C SER A 17 39.63 -48.39 -22.12
N ALA A 18 40.47 -49.28 -21.55
CA ALA A 18 40.20 -49.95 -20.28
C ALA A 18 40.25 -48.97 -19.08
N VAL A 19 40.81 -47.79 -19.27
CA VAL A 19 40.90 -46.73 -18.25
C VAL A 19 39.82 -45.69 -18.54
N ARG A 20 39.00 -45.30 -17.52
CA ARG A 20 37.98 -44.27 -17.64
C ARG A 20 38.63 -42.91 -18.01
N LYS A 21 38.05 -42.25 -18.99
CA LYS A 21 38.46 -40.91 -19.47
C LYS A 21 37.46 -39.88 -19.06
N ILE A 22 37.95 -38.68 -18.81
CA ILE A 22 37.13 -37.48 -18.60
C ILE A 22 37.27 -36.61 -19.84
N VAL A 23 36.13 -36.31 -20.48
CA VAL A 23 36.08 -35.39 -21.63
C VAL A 23 35.33 -34.15 -21.17
N VAL A 24 35.96 -32.99 -21.32
CA VAL A 24 35.36 -31.71 -21.01
C VAL A 24 35.12 -30.99 -22.34
N VAL A 25 33.83 -30.69 -22.60
CA VAL A 25 33.40 -29.88 -23.75
C VAL A 25 32.98 -28.52 -23.21
N ASP A 26 33.74 -27.48 -23.57
CA ASP A 26 33.47 -26.12 -23.19
C ASP A 26 32.69 -25.36 -24.29
N ASN A 27 32.07 -24.23 -23.95
CA ASN A 27 31.28 -23.40 -24.86
C ASN A 27 30.11 -24.14 -25.56
N LEU A 28 29.46 -25.09 -24.86
CA LEU A 28 28.37 -25.90 -25.38
C LEU A 28 27.25 -25.07 -26.07
N HIS A 29 27.07 -23.81 -25.68
CA HIS A 29 26.07 -22.90 -26.25
C HIS A 29 26.32 -22.62 -27.74
N GLU A 30 27.53 -22.73 -28.24
CA GLU A 30 27.86 -22.56 -29.65
C GLU A 30 27.32 -23.69 -30.54
N LEU A 31 27.14 -24.87 -29.97
CA LEU A 31 26.44 -26.00 -30.62
C LEU A 31 24.91 -25.89 -30.62
N SER A 32 24.36 -24.88 -30.00
CA SER A 32 22.90 -24.74 -29.89
C SER A 32 22.27 -24.15 -31.16
N TRP A 33 23.08 -23.51 -32.01
CA TRP A 33 22.67 -22.85 -33.25
C TRP A 33 23.51 -23.36 -34.44
N GLY A 34 22.88 -23.37 -35.62
CA GLY A 34 23.54 -23.78 -36.85
C GLY A 34 23.39 -25.26 -37.16
N ASP A 35 23.99 -25.68 -38.28
CA ASP A 35 23.96 -27.04 -38.80
C ASP A 35 25.15 -27.84 -38.19
N MET A 36 25.01 -28.15 -36.87
CA MET A 36 26.03 -28.85 -36.06
C MET A 36 25.53 -30.23 -35.60
N ASP A 37 24.72 -30.87 -36.42
CA ASP A 37 24.11 -32.16 -36.06
C ASP A 37 25.13 -33.29 -35.93
N TYR A 38 26.20 -33.21 -36.65
CA TYR A 38 27.28 -34.20 -36.56
C TYR A 38 28.00 -34.11 -35.21
N GLU A 39 28.42 -32.91 -34.78
CA GLU A 39 29.09 -32.68 -33.51
C GLU A 39 28.20 -33.04 -32.32
N ARG A 40 26.94 -32.68 -32.39
CA ARG A 40 25.92 -33.09 -31.39
C ARG A 40 25.79 -34.62 -31.29
N SER A 41 25.79 -35.32 -32.44
CA SER A 41 25.70 -36.77 -32.47
C SER A 41 26.95 -37.42 -31.84
N MET A 42 28.14 -36.90 -32.11
CA MET A 42 29.39 -37.40 -31.50
C MET A 42 29.39 -37.20 -29.96
N ILE A 43 28.93 -36.07 -29.45
CA ILE A 43 28.81 -35.87 -28.02
C ILE A 43 27.80 -36.82 -27.39
N ILE A 44 26.65 -37.02 -28.04
CA ILE A 44 25.65 -38.04 -27.61
C ILE A 44 26.25 -39.45 -27.55
N ASP A 45 27.05 -39.80 -28.49
CA ASP A 45 27.70 -41.11 -28.51
C ASP A 45 28.78 -41.24 -27.42
N LEU A 46 29.51 -40.16 -27.10
CA LEU A 46 30.42 -40.11 -25.95
C LEU A 46 29.68 -40.29 -24.62
N ILE A 47 28.51 -39.63 -24.45
CA ILE A 47 27.68 -39.74 -23.23
C ILE A 47 27.21 -41.15 -22.99
N LYS A 48 26.95 -41.94 -24.06
CA LYS A 48 26.47 -43.33 -23.96
C LYS A 48 27.57 -44.33 -23.59
N ARG A 49 28.82 -43.92 -23.58
CA ARG A 49 29.95 -44.82 -23.33
C ARG A 49 30.20 -44.99 -21.82
N GLU A 50 30.43 -46.20 -21.38
CA GLU A 50 30.74 -46.54 -19.98
C GLU A 50 32.17 -46.15 -19.53
N ASP A 51 33.10 -46.04 -20.50
CA ASP A 51 34.51 -45.71 -20.25
C ASP A 51 34.81 -44.20 -20.29
N VAL A 52 33.78 -43.35 -20.49
CA VAL A 52 33.93 -41.88 -20.59
C VAL A 52 32.99 -41.18 -19.64
N TRP A 53 33.54 -40.19 -18.91
CA TRP A 53 32.73 -39.18 -18.22
C TRP A 53 32.77 -37.89 -19.03
N VAL A 54 31.61 -37.37 -19.37
CA VAL A 54 31.52 -36.13 -20.15
C VAL A 54 31.08 -35.00 -19.24
N ILE A 55 31.86 -33.93 -19.22
CA ILE A 55 31.53 -32.67 -18.55
C ILE A 55 31.21 -31.64 -19.64
N LEU A 56 29.99 -31.18 -19.68
CA LEU A 56 29.54 -30.16 -20.61
C LEU A 56 29.47 -28.80 -19.90
N ILE A 57 30.18 -27.81 -20.41
CA ILE A 57 30.21 -26.46 -19.87
C ILE A 57 29.60 -25.52 -20.90
N GLY A 58 28.65 -24.70 -20.48
CA GLY A 58 27.98 -23.78 -21.38
C GLY A 58 27.30 -22.63 -20.63
N ARG A 59 27.03 -21.54 -21.33
CA ARG A 59 26.34 -20.36 -20.82
C ARG A 59 24.83 -20.42 -21.06
N CYS A 60 24.32 -21.48 -21.70
CA CYS A 60 22.92 -21.66 -22.04
C CYS A 60 22.23 -22.68 -21.10
N PRO A 61 20.91 -22.70 -21.03
CA PRO A 61 20.16 -23.81 -20.44
C PRO A 61 20.51 -25.16 -21.10
N VAL A 62 20.19 -26.27 -20.45
CA VAL A 62 20.41 -27.61 -21.04
C VAL A 62 19.72 -27.66 -22.41
N PRO A 63 20.47 -27.86 -23.51
CA PRO A 63 19.92 -27.86 -24.85
C PRO A 63 18.84 -28.94 -25.06
N PRO A 64 17.82 -28.69 -25.91
CA PRO A 64 16.74 -29.65 -26.17
C PRO A 64 17.24 -31.02 -26.64
N TRP A 65 18.33 -31.09 -27.39
CA TRP A 65 18.90 -32.33 -27.86
C TRP A 65 19.53 -33.21 -26.75
N LEU A 66 19.77 -32.63 -25.56
CA LEU A 66 20.17 -33.36 -24.35
C LEU A 66 19.02 -33.69 -23.42
N SER A 67 17.80 -33.28 -23.73
CA SER A 67 16.64 -33.49 -22.86
C SER A 67 16.34 -34.94 -22.51
N ALA A 68 16.62 -35.86 -23.43
CA ALA A 68 16.45 -37.29 -23.21
C ALA A 68 17.36 -37.85 -22.09
N PHE A 69 18.50 -37.21 -21.82
CA PHE A 69 19.46 -37.64 -20.80
C PHE A 69 19.15 -37.02 -19.44
N ARG A 70 18.43 -35.90 -19.39
CA ARG A 70 18.19 -35.15 -18.17
C ARG A 70 17.57 -35.90 -17.02
N PHE A 71 16.81 -36.96 -17.35
CA PHE A 71 16.09 -37.81 -16.40
C PHE A 71 16.73 -39.20 -16.22
N GLN A 72 17.94 -39.42 -16.78
CA GLN A 72 18.67 -40.68 -16.62
C GLN A 72 19.55 -40.65 -15.36
N GLU A 73 19.74 -41.81 -14.73
CA GLU A 73 20.70 -41.95 -13.65
C GLU A 73 22.12 -41.60 -14.16
N GLY A 74 22.83 -40.75 -13.37
CA GLY A 74 24.18 -40.31 -13.71
C GLY A 74 24.25 -39.00 -14.49
N PHE A 75 23.12 -38.38 -14.85
CA PHE A 75 23.09 -37.03 -15.42
C PHE A 75 22.86 -35.96 -14.32
N TYR A 76 23.82 -35.11 -14.10
CA TYR A 76 23.76 -34.03 -13.10
C TYR A 76 23.85 -32.67 -13.77
N VAL A 77 22.98 -31.76 -13.38
CA VAL A 77 22.99 -30.37 -13.86
C VAL A 77 23.44 -29.50 -12.71
N VAL A 78 24.56 -28.80 -12.92
CA VAL A 78 25.01 -27.70 -12.06
C VAL A 78 24.53 -26.42 -12.70
N ASP A 79 23.45 -25.87 -12.16
CA ASP A 79 22.84 -24.64 -12.63
C ASP A 79 23.66 -23.41 -12.14
N GLY A 80 23.69 -22.36 -12.93
CA GLY A 80 24.38 -21.12 -12.59
C GLY A 80 24.00 -20.54 -11.23
N LYS A 81 22.78 -20.79 -10.76
CA LYS A 81 22.33 -20.36 -9.41
C LYS A 81 23.09 -21.08 -8.29
N LEU A 82 23.48 -22.34 -8.51
CA LEU A 82 24.28 -23.11 -7.56
C LEU A 82 25.74 -22.64 -7.49
N LEU A 83 26.16 -21.86 -8.47
CA LEU A 83 27.52 -21.31 -8.55
C LEU A 83 27.62 -19.89 -7.98
N LEU A 84 26.49 -19.26 -7.64
CA LEU A 84 26.49 -17.95 -7.00
C LEU A 84 26.80 -18.10 -5.51
N PHE A 85 27.61 -17.21 -5.00
CA PHE A 85 27.92 -17.11 -3.58
C PHE A 85 26.73 -16.46 -2.84
N GLY A 86 26.32 -17.06 -1.71
CA GLY A 86 25.46 -16.41 -0.74
C GLY A 86 26.19 -15.31 0.03
N LEU A 87 25.46 -14.55 0.86
CA LEU A 87 26.09 -13.51 1.68
C LEU A 87 27.18 -14.10 2.59
N ASP A 88 26.90 -15.21 3.26
CA ASP A 88 27.88 -15.90 4.12
C ASP A 88 29.15 -16.36 3.36
N ASP A 89 29.02 -16.70 2.08
CA ASP A 89 30.14 -17.09 1.24
C ASP A 89 30.95 -15.87 0.81
N VAL A 90 30.28 -14.74 0.56
CA VAL A 90 30.95 -13.47 0.24
C VAL A 90 31.71 -12.96 1.46
N GLU A 91 31.15 -13.06 2.66
CA GLU A 91 31.84 -12.71 3.93
C GLU A 91 33.14 -13.52 4.07
N LYS A 92 33.06 -14.85 3.92
CA LYS A 92 34.24 -15.73 3.96
C LYS A 92 35.25 -15.40 2.85
N TYR A 93 34.77 -15.09 1.65
CA TYR A 93 35.63 -14.70 0.53
C TYR A 93 36.37 -13.41 0.85
N VAL A 94 35.71 -12.40 1.36
CA VAL A 94 36.29 -11.10 1.76
C VAL A 94 37.39 -11.32 2.81
N GLU A 95 37.13 -12.16 3.84
CA GLU A 95 38.13 -12.52 4.83
C GLU A 95 39.33 -13.25 4.23
N CYS A 96 39.11 -14.28 3.40
CA CYS A 96 40.17 -15.06 2.75
C CYS A 96 41.00 -14.23 1.78
N ALA A 97 40.38 -13.30 1.06
CA ALA A 97 41.03 -12.40 0.13
C ALA A 97 41.84 -11.28 0.83
N GLY A 98 41.62 -11.07 2.14
CA GLY A 98 42.22 -10.00 2.92
C GLY A 98 41.66 -8.62 2.61
N ILE A 99 40.42 -8.54 2.08
CA ILE A 99 39.73 -7.29 1.80
C ILE A 99 39.10 -6.79 3.10
N LYS A 100 39.41 -5.56 3.52
CA LYS A 100 38.91 -4.99 4.78
C LYS A 100 37.70 -4.11 4.53
N LEU A 101 36.51 -4.67 4.74
CA LEU A 101 35.20 -4.01 4.60
C LEU A 101 34.43 -4.07 5.92
N THR A 102 33.55 -3.12 6.15
CA THR A 102 32.54 -3.21 7.21
C THR A 102 31.44 -4.17 6.80
N ASP A 103 30.64 -4.66 7.76
CA ASP A 103 29.50 -5.55 7.49
C ASP A 103 28.52 -4.92 6.47
N GLU A 104 28.24 -3.62 6.60
CA GLU A 104 27.38 -2.88 5.66
C GLU A 104 27.98 -2.84 4.25
N GLN A 105 29.28 -2.62 4.12
CA GLN A 105 29.98 -2.61 2.83
C GLN A 105 30.01 -4.01 2.21
N THR A 106 30.15 -5.06 3.01
CA THR A 106 30.11 -6.45 2.54
C THR A 106 28.71 -6.81 1.99
N VAL A 107 27.66 -6.39 2.68
CA VAL A 107 26.27 -6.54 2.19
C VAL A 107 26.07 -5.78 0.86
N ARG A 108 26.57 -4.54 0.75
CA ARG A 108 26.51 -3.78 -0.50
C ARG A 108 27.32 -4.46 -1.62
N MET A 109 28.52 -5.00 -1.33
CA MET A 109 29.32 -5.75 -2.29
C MET A 109 28.57 -6.99 -2.80
N PHE A 110 27.89 -7.73 -1.90
CA PHE A 110 27.02 -8.82 -2.30
C PHE A 110 25.89 -8.37 -3.24
N GLN A 111 25.24 -7.25 -2.93
CA GLN A 111 24.16 -6.70 -3.76
C GLN A 111 24.67 -6.22 -5.14
N GLU A 112 25.85 -5.61 -5.19
CA GLU A 112 26.48 -5.09 -6.41
C GLU A 112 27.04 -6.20 -7.29
N THR A 113 27.58 -7.28 -6.71
CA THR A 113 28.13 -8.43 -7.44
C THR A 113 27.10 -9.53 -7.70
N ILE A 114 25.96 -9.52 -7.01
CA ILE A 114 24.94 -10.58 -7.01
C ILE A 114 25.57 -11.95 -6.64
N GLY A 115 26.65 -11.94 -5.86
CA GLY A 115 27.40 -13.15 -5.51
C GLY A 115 28.09 -13.85 -6.69
N LEU A 116 28.30 -13.17 -7.82
CA LEU A 116 28.98 -13.74 -8.98
C LEU A 116 30.49 -13.88 -8.68
N PRO A 117 31.04 -15.11 -8.67
CA PRO A 117 32.46 -15.33 -8.32
C PRO A 117 33.44 -14.50 -9.14
N PHE A 118 33.18 -14.34 -10.43
CA PHE A 118 34.00 -13.52 -11.33
C PHE A 118 34.00 -12.04 -10.92
N ALA A 119 32.86 -11.49 -10.52
CA ALA A 119 32.75 -10.11 -10.05
C ALA A 119 33.47 -9.91 -8.70
N LEU A 120 33.41 -10.92 -7.82
CA LEU A 120 34.17 -10.92 -6.56
C LEU A 120 35.66 -10.95 -6.79
N GLU A 121 36.14 -11.73 -7.76
CA GLU A 121 37.57 -11.74 -8.12
C GLU A 121 38.02 -10.41 -8.74
N MET A 122 37.16 -9.74 -9.52
CA MET A 122 37.44 -8.36 -9.96
C MET A 122 37.53 -7.39 -8.77
N CYS A 123 36.66 -7.54 -7.77
CA CYS A 123 36.75 -6.75 -6.53
C CYS A 123 38.13 -6.94 -5.86
N ASN A 124 38.56 -8.19 -5.73
CA ASN A 124 39.87 -8.52 -5.16
C ASN A 124 41.02 -7.92 -5.97
N GLY A 125 40.96 -8.02 -7.30
CA GLY A 125 41.95 -7.44 -8.20
C GLY A 125 42.05 -5.92 -8.05
N ILE A 126 40.92 -5.22 -8.09
CA ILE A 126 40.86 -3.76 -7.95
C ILE A 126 41.32 -3.32 -6.56
N TYR A 127 40.91 -4.02 -5.50
CA TYR A 127 41.32 -3.73 -4.13
C TYR A 127 42.86 -3.77 -3.99
N LYS A 128 43.50 -4.80 -4.53
CA LYS A 128 44.96 -4.95 -4.53
C LYS A 128 45.67 -3.92 -5.40
N GLU A 129 45.13 -3.62 -6.58
CA GLU A 129 45.73 -2.67 -7.53
C GLU A 129 45.77 -1.25 -6.95
N VAL A 130 44.70 -0.83 -6.27
CA VAL A 130 44.62 0.50 -5.64
C VAL A 130 45.44 0.58 -4.37
N GLY A 131 45.79 -0.57 -3.75
CA GLY A 131 46.64 -0.64 -2.56
C GLY A 131 45.97 -0.13 -1.30
N TYR A 132 44.70 -0.48 -1.10
CA TYR A 132 43.97 -0.15 0.14
C TYR A 132 44.57 -0.94 1.34
N ASP A 133 44.99 -0.22 2.39
CA ASP A 133 45.68 -0.80 3.57
C ASP A 133 44.78 -0.92 4.83
N GLY A 134 43.48 -0.61 4.75
CA GLY A 134 42.57 -0.61 5.90
C GLY A 134 41.11 -0.69 5.49
N GLU A 135 40.19 -0.54 6.46
CA GLU A 135 38.79 -0.41 6.18
C GLU A 135 38.54 0.82 5.30
N LEU A 136 37.71 0.64 4.28
CA LEU A 136 37.37 1.71 3.36
C LEU A 136 36.44 2.71 4.02
N THR A 137 36.72 4.00 3.88
CA THR A 137 35.72 5.03 4.19
C THR A 137 34.56 4.92 3.20
N SER A 138 33.39 5.47 3.54
CA SER A 138 32.21 5.42 2.65
C SER A 138 32.52 5.97 1.25
N GLY A 139 33.22 7.09 1.15
CA GLY A 139 33.62 7.67 -0.15
C GLY A 139 34.61 6.82 -0.93
N GLN A 140 35.55 6.14 -0.26
CA GLN A 140 36.44 5.19 -0.88
C GLN A 140 35.70 3.95 -1.40
N TYR A 141 34.75 3.43 -0.62
CA TYR A 141 33.92 2.32 -1.05
C TYR A 141 33.09 2.69 -2.28
N ASP A 142 32.47 3.86 -2.32
CA ASP A 142 31.69 4.32 -3.48
C ASP A 142 32.55 4.47 -4.74
N GLY A 143 33.79 4.87 -4.59
CA GLY A 143 34.78 4.90 -5.69
C GLY A 143 35.19 3.50 -6.17
N PHE A 144 35.42 2.61 -5.23
CA PHE A 144 35.73 1.20 -5.48
C PHE A 144 34.58 0.49 -6.20
N ALA A 145 33.34 0.58 -5.67
CA ALA A 145 32.17 -0.04 -6.25
C ALA A 145 31.89 0.45 -7.69
N ARG A 146 32.02 1.76 -7.94
CA ARG A 146 31.90 2.31 -9.31
C ARG A 146 32.90 1.69 -10.26
N ARG A 147 34.18 1.53 -9.83
CA ARG A 147 35.21 0.93 -10.66
C ARG A 147 34.93 -0.56 -10.96
N VAL A 148 34.44 -1.32 -9.98
CA VAL A 148 34.02 -2.72 -10.17
C VAL A 148 32.92 -2.81 -11.23
N VAL A 149 31.87 -1.99 -11.13
CA VAL A 149 30.80 -1.95 -12.13
C VAL A 149 31.32 -1.55 -13.51
N GLU A 150 32.27 -0.61 -13.58
CA GLU A 150 32.85 -0.18 -14.83
C GLU A 150 33.65 -1.30 -15.51
N GLU A 151 34.48 -2.01 -14.77
CA GLU A 151 35.25 -3.15 -15.30
C GLU A 151 34.33 -4.33 -15.70
N MET A 152 33.28 -4.61 -14.93
CA MET A 152 32.29 -5.58 -15.30
C MET A 152 31.59 -5.22 -16.62
N CYS A 153 31.21 -3.95 -16.79
CA CYS A 153 30.63 -3.49 -18.05
C CYS A 153 31.59 -3.62 -19.21
N ASN A 154 32.88 -3.24 -19.02
CA ASN A 154 33.91 -3.37 -20.05
C ASN A 154 34.08 -4.83 -20.47
N TYR A 155 34.15 -5.75 -19.49
CA TYR A 155 34.24 -7.18 -19.77
C TYR A 155 33.06 -7.68 -20.59
N LEU A 156 31.85 -7.34 -20.17
CA LEU A 156 30.60 -7.74 -20.87
C LEU A 156 30.54 -7.16 -22.28
N GLU A 157 30.97 -5.91 -22.47
CA GLU A 157 30.98 -5.26 -23.77
C GLU A 157 31.91 -5.95 -24.74
N TYR A 158 33.18 -6.18 -24.36
CA TYR A 158 34.22 -6.72 -25.26
C TYR A 158 34.17 -8.24 -25.44
N HIS A 159 33.86 -8.99 -24.38
CA HIS A 159 33.97 -10.45 -24.41
C HIS A 159 32.65 -11.19 -24.62
N VAL A 160 31.53 -10.48 -24.51
CA VAL A 160 30.20 -11.10 -24.64
C VAL A 160 29.42 -10.42 -25.74
N TYR A 161 29.09 -9.14 -25.54
CA TYR A 161 28.16 -8.41 -26.38
C TYR A 161 28.65 -8.19 -27.81
N ASP A 162 29.92 -7.84 -28.02
CA ASP A 162 30.47 -7.58 -29.35
C ASP A 162 30.55 -8.84 -30.23
N ASN A 163 30.39 -10.02 -29.65
CA ASN A 163 30.34 -11.29 -30.38
C ASN A 163 28.93 -11.63 -30.90
N TRP A 164 27.90 -10.86 -30.52
CA TRP A 164 26.53 -11.08 -31.00
C TRP A 164 26.28 -10.32 -32.32
N ASP A 165 25.32 -10.78 -33.08
CA ASP A 165 24.87 -10.03 -34.26
C ASP A 165 24.24 -8.70 -33.92
N ILE A 166 24.29 -7.78 -34.89
CA ILE A 166 23.85 -6.39 -34.71
C ILE A 166 22.39 -6.30 -34.25
N GLU A 167 21.53 -7.17 -34.78
CA GLU A 167 20.11 -7.18 -34.46
C GLU A 167 19.85 -7.49 -32.98
N MET A 168 20.54 -8.50 -32.44
CA MET A 168 20.48 -8.85 -31.02
C MET A 168 21.08 -7.74 -30.14
N GLN A 169 22.21 -7.16 -30.59
CA GLN A 169 22.83 -6.05 -29.90
C GLN A 169 21.89 -4.85 -29.77
N GLU A 170 21.21 -4.47 -30.84
CA GLU A 170 20.23 -3.37 -30.85
C GLU A 170 19.02 -3.67 -29.96
N PHE A 171 18.45 -4.86 -30.10
CA PHE A 171 17.31 -5.29 -29.28
C PHE A 171 17.60 -5.20 -27.78
N LEU A 172 18.73 -5.74 -27.32
CA LEU A 172 19.10 -5.74 -25.91
C LEU A 172 19.40 -4.34 -25.37
N MET A 173 20.01 -3.46 -26.20
CA MET A 173 20.17 -2.06 -25.83
C MET A 173 18.83 -1.35 -25.68
N GLU A 174 17.94 -1.48 -26.67
CA GLU A 174 16.64 -0.80 -26.68
C GLU A 174 15.74 -1.25 -25.52
N ILE A 175 15.73 -2.57 -25.22
CA ILE A 175 14.89 -3.07 -24.13
C ILE A 175 15.46 -2.78 -22.74
N SER A 176 16.74 -2.42 -22.63
CA SER A 176 17.37 -2.10 -21.35
C SER A 176 16.82 -0.86 -20.66
N VAL A 177 16.00 -0.03 -21.34
CA VAL A 177 15.36 1.17 -20.77
C VAL A 177 14.41 0.83 -19.63
N VAL A 178 13.90 -0.40 -19.57
CA VAL A 178 13.05 -0.92 -18.48
C VAL A 178 13.78 -1.99 -17.68
N ASP A 179 13.30 -2.24 -16.46
CA ASP A 179 13.91 -3.23 -15.56
C ASP A 179 13.42 -4.64 -15.87
N ASP A 180 12.11 -4.79 -16.03
CA ASP A 180 11.44 -6.01 -16.48
C ASP A 180 10.46 -5.70 -17.62
N PHE A 181 10.19 -6.71 -18.42
CA PHE A 181 9.35 -6.56 -19.60
C PHE A 181 8.64 -7.85 -19.99
N THR A 182 7.51 -7.72 -20.64
CA THR A 182 6.82 -8.80 -21.35
C THR A 182 7.15 -8.72 -22.84
N THR A 183 6.83 -9.77 -23.61
CA THR A 183 6.99 -9.72 -25.07
C THR A 183 6.26 -8.55 -25.71
N LYS A 184 5.01 -8.28 -25.28
CA LYS A 184 4.23 -7.16 -25.79
C LYS A 184 4.85 -5.80 -25.46
N GLN A 185 5.43 -5.67 -24.29
CA GLN A 185 6.13 -4.48 -23.88
C GLN A 185 7.39 -4.26 -24.72
N ALA A 186 8.16 -5.33 -24.98
CA ALA A 186 9.32 -5.27 -25.83
C ALA A 186 8.95 -4.83 -27.28
N GLU A 187 7.88 -5.40 -27.83
CA GLU A 187 7.35 -5.00 -29.15
C GLU A 187 7.00 -3.51 -29.19
N MET A 188 6.34 -3.01 -28.15
CA MET A 188 5.93 -1.60 -28.11
C MET A 188 7.10 -0.63 -27.92
N ILE A 189 8.08 -1.00 -27.08
CA ILE A 189 9.26 -0.16 -26.82
C ILE A 189 10.14 -0.07 -28.05
N THR A 190 10.49 -1.22 -28.65
CA THR A 190 11.45 -1.30 -29.76
C THR A 190 10.82 -1.04 -31.13
N GLY A 191 9.49 -1.20 -31.25
CA GLY A 191 8.77 -1.19 -32.52
C GLY A 191 8.96 -2.46 -33.35
N ARG A 192 9.51 -3.54 -32.77
CA ARG A 192 9.83 -4.80 -33.45
C ARG A 192 8.77 -5.87 -33.20
N SER A 193 8.16 -6.37 -34.25
CA SER A 193 7.19 -7.48 -34.18
C SER A 193 7.83 -8.85 -33.94
N ASP A 194 9.14 -8.97 -34.13
CA ASP A 194 9.93 -10.18 -33.92
C ASP A 194 10.56 -10.28 -32.50
N SER A 195 10.21 -9.36 -31.61
CA SER A 195 10.73 -9.30 -30.22
C SER A 195 10.63 -10.64 -29.49
N GLY A 196 9.55 -11.42 -29.72
CA GLY A 196 9.40 -12.75 -29.13
C GLY A 196 10.48 -13.74 -29.58
N VAL A 197 10.88 -13.70 -30.84
CA VAL A 197 11.95 -14.54 -31.39
C VAL A 197 13.31 -14.12 -30.81
N LEU A 198 13.55 -12.81 -30.72
CA LEU A 198 14.78 -12.29 -30.13
C LEU A 198 14.89 -12.59 -28.64
N ILE A 199 13.81 -12.54 -27.89
CA ILE A 199 13.77 -12.95 -26.48
C ILE A 199 14.14 -14.42 -26.31
N GLU A 200 13.52 -15.31 -27.08
CA GLU A 200 13.83 -16.74 -27.02
C GLU A 200 15.29 -16.99 -27.41
N ARG A 201 15.79 -16.33 -28.42
CA ARG A 201 17.20 -16.42 -28.81
C ARG A 201 18.14 -15.89 -27.72
N ALA A 202 17.82 -14.75 -27.08
CA ALA A 202 18.61 -14.17 -26.00
C ALA A 202 18.79 -15.11 -24.80
N LYS A 203 17.78 -15.95 -24.48
CA LYS A 203 17.89 -16.97 -23.43
C LYS A 203 19.00 -18.01 -23.70
N TRP A 204 19.33 -18.22 -24.96
CA TRP A 204 20.36 -19.19 -25.36
C TRP A 204 21.77 -18.60 -25.47
N LEU A 205 21.88 -17.29 -25.56
CA LEU A 205 23.18 -16.60 -25.66
C LEU A 205 23.96 -16.55 -24.34
N GLY A 206 23.30 -16.88 -23.23
CA GLY A 206 23.88 -16.93 -21.91
C GLY A 206 22.85 -16.66 -20.82
N ASN A 207 23.25 -16.81 -19.57
CA ASN A 207 22.39 -16.55 -18.40
C ASN A 207 22.20 -15.04 -18.13
N PHE A 208 22.10 -14.21 -19.17
CA PHE A 208 21.96 -12.75 -19.03
C PHE A 208 20.52 -12.30 -18.90
N MET A 209 19.57 -13.21 -19.17
CA MET A 209 18.14 -12.97 -19.06
C MET A 209 17.48 -14.04 -18.21
N THR A 210 16.70 -13.60 -17.22
CA THR A 210 15.86 -14.46 -16.38
C THR A 210 14.40 -14.28 -16.75
N SER A 211 13.57 -15.28 -16.43
CA SER A 211 12.11 -15.19 -16.63
C SER A 211 11.37 -15.70 -15.42
N ARG A 212 10.19 -15.12 -15.18
CA ARG A 212 9.25 -15.53 -14.12
C ARG A 212 7.82 -15.44 -14.66
N VAL A 213 6.92 -16.18 -14.05
CA VAL A 213 5.48 -16.08 -14.36
C VAL A 213 4.89 -14.93 -13.55
N GLY A 214 4.23 -14.00 -14.19
CA GLY A 214 3.51 -12.90 -13.57
C GLY A 214 2.12 -13.30 -13.07
N GLY A 215 1.45 -12.37 -12.38
CA GLY A 215 0.14 -12.62 -11.76
C GLY A 215 -1.00 -12.93 -12.73
N GLU A 216 -0.91 -12.48 -13.97
CA GLU A 216 -1.88 -12.75 -15.05
C GLU A 216 -1.49 -13.95 -15.93
N GLY A 217 -0.49 -14.75 -15.51
CA GLY A 217 0.02 -15.88 -16.28
C GLY A 217 0.93 -15.49 -17.45
N GLU A 218 1.25 -14.21 -17.61
CA GLU A 218 2.21 -13.71 -18.60
C GLU A 218 3.65 -13.99 -18.16
N THR A 219 4.56 -14.19 -19.11
CA THR A 219 5.99 -14.34 -18.80
C THR A 219 6.64 -12.96 -18.74
N ILE A 220 7.27 -12.66 -17.62
CA ILE A 220 8.05 -11.46 -17.38
C ILE A 220 9.53 -11.82 -17.50
N TYR A 221 10.26 -11.06 -18.30
CA TYR A 221 11.68 -11.20 -18.54
C TYR A 221 12.45 -10.07 -17.86
N GLN A 222 13.66 -10.35 -17.43
CA GLN A 222 14.55 -9.37 -16.80
C GLN A 222 15.98 -9.62 -17.28
N LEU A 223 16.65 -8.54 -17.71
CA LEU A 223 18.09 -8.59 -17.92
C LEU A 223 18.82 -8.58 -16.57
N GLN A 224 19.86 -9.39 -16.44
CA GLN A 224 20.73 -9.33 -15.26
C GLN A 224 21.30 -7.93 -15.07
N LEU A 225 21.53 -7.55 -13.81
CA LEU A 225 21.89 -6.19 -13.43
C LEU A 225 23.05 -5.62 -14.24
N HIS A 226 24.19 -6.33 -14.29
CA HIS A 226 25.39 -5.84 -15.00
C HIS A 226 25.19 -5.75 -16.52
N MET A 227 24.46 -6.70 -17.11
CA MET A 227 24.09 -6.64 -18.51
C MET A 227 23.21 -5.43 -18.79
N ARG A 228 22.20 -5.17 -17.96
CA ARG A 228 21.32 -4.01 -18.11
C ARG A 228 22.06 -2.68 -18.00
N ILE A 229 22.97 -2.56 -17.01
CA ILE A 229 23.80 -1.36 -16.84
C ILE A 229 24.69 -1.15 -18.06
N SER A 230 25.34 -2.21 -18.55
CA SER A 230 26.20 -2.17 -19.73
C SER A 230 25.40 -1.75 -20.98
N MET A 231 24.21 -2.32 -21.18
CA MET A 231 23.36 -1.98 -22.32
C MET A 231 22.88 -0.53 -22.28
N ARG A 232 22.52 -0.01 -21.11
CA ARG A 232 22.17 1.42 -20.93
C ARG A 232 23.34 2.35 -21.23
N ARG A 233 24.57 1.98 -20.83
CA ARG A 233 25.76 2.76 -21.19
C ARG A 233 25.99 2.80 -22.72
N ARG A 234 25.82 1.67 -23.39
CA ARG A 234 25.96 1.59 -24.86
C ARG A 234 24.85 2.33 -25.57
N LEU A 235 23.60 2.20 -25.09
CA LEU A 235 22.44 2.95 -25.60
C LEU A 235 22.74 4.46 -25.65
N ALA A 236 23.25 5.01 -24.54
CA ALA A 236 23.59 6.42 -24.43
C ALA A 236 24.77 6.87 -25.32
N ARG A 237 25.64 5.93 -25.74
CA ARG A 237 26.77 6.20 -26.65
C ARG A 237 26.43 6.02 -28.11
N LYS A 238 25.58 5.02 -28.44
CA LYS A 238 25.28 4.61 -29.82
C LYS A 238 24.14 5.41 -30.44
N TYR A 239 23.09 5.69 -29.67
CA TYR A 239 21.90 6.40 -30.16
C TYR A 239 21.96 7.88 -29.82
N ASP A 240 21.35 8.69 -30.70
CA ASP A 240 21.09 10.09 -30.39
C ASP A 240 20.03 10.25 -29.28
N LYS A 241 19.95 11.45 -28.76
CA LYS A 241 19.01 11.75 -27.66
C LYS A 241 17.55 11.58 -28.07
N GLU A 242 17.21 11.79 -29.31
CA GLU A 242 15.84 11.68 -29.84
C GLU A 242 15.40 10.23 -29.81
N ARG A 243 16.21 9.28 -30.31
CA ARG A 243 15.90 7.85 -30.27
C ARG A 243 15.78 7.33 -28.82
N VAL A 244 16.65 7.77 -27.94
CA VAL A 244 16.59 7.38 -26.51
C VAL A 244 15.30 7.88 -25.86
N ARG A 245 14.88 9.11 -26.16
CA ARG A 245 13.61 9.67 -25.70
C ARG A 245 12.42 8.87 -26.22
N ASP A 246 12.40 8.49 -27.50
CA ASP A 246 11.33 7.68 -28.09
C ASP A 246 11.16 6.34 -27.36
N LEU A 247 12.28 5.67 -27.02
CA LEU A 247 12.24 4.40 -26.29
C LEU A 247 11.63 4.56 -24.90
N TYR A 248 12.02 5.59 -24.16
CA TYR A 248 11.42 5.88 -22.85
C TYR A 248 9.96 6.33 -22.99
N GLU A 249 9.61 7.12 -24.01
CA GLU A 249 8.23 7.54 -24.24
C GLU A 249 7.33 6.34 -24.57
N ASN A 250 7.81 5.40 -25.41
CA ASN A 250 7.09 4.17 -25.73
C ASN A 250 6.90 3.28 -24.49
N ALA A 251 7.93 3.17 -23.63
CA ALA A 251 7.80 2.49 -22.35
C ALA A 251 6.76 3.15 -21.44
N GLY A 252 6.76 4.48 -21.36
CA GLY A 252 5.77 5.26 -20.63
C GLY A 252 4.34 5.06 -21.14
N LEU A 253 4.15 5.01 -22.46
CA LEU A 253 2.86 4.73 -23.08
C LEU A 253 2.35 3.32 -22.73
N TYR A 254 3.24 2.32 -22.71
CA TYR A 254 2.88 0.97 -22.30
C TYR A 254 2.38 0.92 -20.85
N TYR A 255 3.13 1.51 -19.91
CA TYR A 255 2.72 1.56 -18.50
C TYR A 255 1.42 2.34 -18.31
N ARG A 256 1.21 3.43 -19.05
CA ARG A 256 -0.05 4.18 -19.02
C ARG A 256 -1.24 3.32 -19.47
N LEU A 257 -1.08 2.52 -20.53
CA LEU A 257 -2.11 1.59 -21.03
C LEU A 257 -2.42 0.47 -20.02
N LYS A 258 -1.41 0.02 -19.26
CA LYS A 258 -1.58 -0.96 -18.16
C LYS A 258 -2.15 -0.33 -16.88
N GLY A 259 -2.24 1.00 -16.81
CA GLY A 259 -2.75 1.73 -15.64
C GLY A 259 -1.69 1.98 -14.55
N ASP A 260 -0.42 1.64 -14.79
CA ASP A 260 0.67 1.95 -13.87
C ASP A 260 1.17 3.38 -14.11
N ILE A 261 0.49 4.32 -13.46
CA ILE A 261 0.75 5.75 -13.63
C ILE A 261 2.13 6.15 -13.09
N LYS A 262 2.60 5.49 -12.03
CA LYS A 262 3.90 5.81 -11.44
C LYS A 262 5.06 5.47 -12.38
N LEU A 263 5.07 4.25 -12.92
CA LEU A 263 6.08 3.85 -13.90
C LEU A 263 5.96 4.63 -15.21
N ALA A 264 4.73 4.95 -15.66
CA ALA A 264 4.52 5.79 -16.84
C ALA A 264 5.19 7.17 -16.68
N LEU A 265 5.01 7.82 -15.54
CA LEU A 265 5.61 9.12 -15.24
C LEU A 265 7.14 9.07 -15.16
N ASP A 266 7.70 8.05 -14.50
CA ASP A 266 9.16 7.85 -14.44
C ASP A 266 9.76 7.72 -15.86
N MET A 267 9.08 7.00 -16.74
CA MET A 267 9.53 6.88 -18.14
C MET A 267 9.36 8.19 -18.92
N PHE A 268 8.24 8.91 -18.75
CA PHE A 268 8.03 10.20 -19.41
C PHE A 268 8.98 11.29 -18.91
N GLU A 269 9.38 11.24 -17.63
CA GLU A 269 10.39 12.13 -17.08
C GLU A 269 11.76 11.88 -17.73
N LYS A 270 12.18 10.60 -17.85
CA LYS A 270 13.40 10.21 -18.56
C LYS A 270 13.37 10.55 -20.05
N ALA A 271 12.18 10.52 -20.67
CA ALA A 271 11.95 10.96 -22.04
C ALA A 271 11.91 12.49 -22.20
N GLU A 272 11.93 13.25 -21.10
CA GLU A 272 11.64 14.71 -21.12
C GLU A 272 10.28 15.04 -21.81
N ALA A 273 9.33 14.11 -21.78
CA ALA A 273 8.05 14.20 -22.47
C ALA A 273 7.01 14.99 -21.65
N THR A 274 7.26 16.29 -21.44
CA THR A 274 6.44 17.17 -20.61
C THR A 274 4.97 17.16 -21.00
N GLU A 275 4.65 17.11 -22.30
CA GLU A 275 3.27 17.08 -22.78
C GLU A 275 2.53 15.81 -22.36
N ARG A 276 3.22 14.66 -22.28
CA ARG A 276 2.66 13.40 -21.77
C ARG A 276 2.36 13.48 -20.28
N ILE A 277 3.26 14.08 -19.52
CA ILE A 277 3.08 14.32 -18.07
C ILE A 277 1.87 15.24 -17.88
N VAL A 278 1.80 16.37 -18.59
CA VAL A 278 0.65 17.30 -18.54
C VAL A 278 -0.66 16.58 -18.88
N SER A 279 -0.66 15.71 -19.89
CA SER A 279 -1.86 14.93 -20.25
C SER A 279 -2.33 14.03 -19.10
N ILE A 280 -1.41 13.40 -18.36
CA ILE A 280 -1.75 12.60 -17.18
C ILE A 280 -2.34 13.48 -16.07
N LEU A 281 -1.75 14.65 -15.82
CA LEU A 281 -2.24 15.58 -14.80
C LEU A 281 -3.64 16.12 -15.12
N VAL A 282 -3.90 16.43 -16.40
CA VAL A 282 -5.23 16.83 -16.89
C VAL A 282 -6.24 15.70 -16.72
N ASP A 283 -5.89 14.48 -17.11
CA ASP A 283 -6.75 13.31 -16.92
C ASP A 283 -7.05 13.05 -15.45
N ASN A 284 -6.04 13.25 -14.57
CA ASN A 284 -6.23 13.14 -13.13
C ASN A 284 -7.17 14.22 -12.56
N ALA A 285 -7.03 15.46 -13.02
CA ALA A 285 -7.89 16.58 -12.60
C ALA A 285 -9.37 16.38 -12.96
N ARG A 286 -9.66 15.55 -13.95
CA ARG A 286 -11.02 15.17 -14.36
C ARG A 286 -11.62 14.04 -13.53
N ARG A 287 -10.81 13.36 -12.71
CA ARG A 287 -11.27 12.26 -11.84
C ARG A 287 -11.74 12.79 -10.49
N ALA A 288 -12.61 12.02 -9.85
CA ALA A 288 -12.96 12.31 -8.46
C ALA A 288 -11.72 12.19 -7.55
N PRO A 289 -11.55 13.09 -6.56
CA PRO A 289 -10.32 13.17 -5.76
C PRO A 289 -9.98 11.89 -4.98
N ASN A 290 -10.99 11.12 -4.60
CA ASN A 290 -10.84 9.86 -3.86
C ASN A 290 -10.38 8.66 -4.71
N ILE A 291 -10.39 8.81 -6.04
CA ILE A 291 -9.88 7.84 -7.01
C ILE A 291 -8.77 8.42 -7.88
N GLY A 292 -8.45 9.69 -7.68
CA GLY A 292 -7.34 10.38 -8.32
C GLY A 292 -6.03 10.12 -7.57
N TYR A 293 -4.94 10.31 -8.28
CA TYR A 293 -3.57 10.10 -7.77
C TYR A 293 -2.94 11.42 -7.32
N TYR A 294 -3.70 12.28 -6.61
CA TYR A 294 -3.22 13.61 -6.25
C TYR A 294 -1.96 13.62 -5.39
N TYR A 295 -1.87 12.69 -4.43
CA TYR A 295 -0.69 12.59 -3.55
C TYR A 295 0.52 12.06 -4.30
N GLU A 296 0.33 11.05 -5.13
CA GLU A 296 1.37 10.46 -5.98
C GLU A 296 1.86 11.44 -7.05
N LEU A 297 0.95 12.29 -7.56
CA LEU A 297 1.23 13.26 -8.63
C LEU A 297 1.62 14.65 -8.11
N LYS A 298 1.63 14.88 -6.79
CA LYS A 298 1.82 16.23 -6.21
C LYS A 298 3.07 16.93 -6.73
N ASN A 299 4.20 16.22 -6.78
CA ASN A 299 5.47 16.80 -7.21
C ASN A 299 5.42 17.25 -8.68
N TYR A 300 4.74 16.51 -9.53
CA TYR A 300 4.57 16.86 -10.94
C TYR A 300 3.66 18.08 -11.12
N TYR A 301 2.56 18.16 -10.35
CA TYR A 301 1.70 19.37 -10.34
C TYR A 301 2.47 20.58 -9.89
N LEU A 302 3.21 20.48 -8.77
CA LEU A 302 3.95 21.60 -8.17
C LEU A 302 5.17 22.02 -8.99
N ALA A 303 5.73 21.14 -9.82
CA ALA A 303 6.83 21.44 -10.72
C ALA A 303 6.40 22.13 -12.03
N LEU A 304 5.08 22.17 -12.34
CA LEU A 304 4.61 22.83 -13.54
C LEU A 304 4.88 24.34 -13.50
N PRO A 305 5.36 24.92 -14.61
CA PRO A 305 5.43 26.38 -14.75
C PRO A 305 4.03 26.99 -14.59
N GLU A 306 3.90 28.04 -13.82
CA GLU A 306 2.63 28.73 -13.60
C GLU A 306 1.94 29.13 -14.90
N SER A 307 2.72 29.58 -15.89
CA SER A 307 2.22 29.93 -17.23
C SER A 307 1.57 28.76 -17.99
N ALA A 308 2.00 27.51 -17.71
CA ALA A 308 1.39 26.31 -18.31
C ALA A 308 0.07 25.99 -17.61
N VAL A 309 -0.01 26.13 -16.30
CA VAL A 309 -1.23 25.91 -15.52
C VAL A 309 -2.30 26.94 -15.89
N LEU A 310 -1.96 28.22 -16.01
CA LEU A 310 -2.90 29.31 -16.34
C LEU A 310 -3.53 29.19 -17.75
N ARG A 311 -2.95 28.40 -18.64
CA ARG A 311 -3.50 28.15 -19.98
C ARG A 311 -4.52 27.02 -20.02
N ASN A 312 -4.64 26.23 -18.95
CA ASN A 312 -5.46 25.03 -18.94
C ASN A 312 -6.42 25.03 -17.75
N PRO A 313 -7.73 25.13 -17.97
CA PRO A 313 -8.71 25.19 -16.89
C PRO A 313 -8.75 23.91 -16.03
N GLU A 314 -8.48 22.73 -16.61
CA GLU A 314 -8.40 21.48 -15.87
C GLU A 314 -7.21 21.49 -14.90
N LEU A 315 -6.05 22.00 -15.34
CA LEU A 315 -4.89 22.11 -14.45
C LEU A 315 -5.12 23.11 -13.32
N MET A 316 -5.77 24.26 -13.58
CA MET A 316 -6.15 25.19 -12.51
C MET A 316 -7.10 24.54 -11.51
N SER A 317 -8.09 23.78 -12.00
CA SER A 317 -9.00 23.01 -11.15
C SER A 317 -8.25 21.93 -10.35
N GLY A 318 -7.33 21.21 -10.99
CA GLY A 318 -6.48 20.20 -10.36
C GLY A 318 -5.57 20.78 -9.29
N MET A 319 -4.94 21.93 -9.54
CA MET A 319 -4.12 22.65 -8.57
C MET A 319 -4.94 23.13 -7.36
N SER A 320 -6.13 23.73 -7.60
CA SER A 320 -7.03 24.11 -6.51
C SER A 320 -7.40 22.92 -5.64
N MET A 321 -7.75 21.78 -6.25
CA MET A 321 -8.06 20.56 -5.50
C MET A 321 -6.84 20.03 -4.77
N LEU A 322 -5.68 19.93 -5.41
CA LEU A 322 -4.44 19.46 -4.78
C LEU A 322 -4.07 20.29 -3.54
N GLN A 323 -4.06 21.60 -3.65
CA GLN A 323 -3.73 22.50 -2.53
C GLN A 323 -4.71 22.31 -1.37
N SER A 324 -6.00 22.16 -1.67
CA SER A 324 -6.99 21.80 -0.64
C SER A 324 -6.65 20.48 0.04
N LEU A 325 -6.27 19.42 -0.72
CA LEU A 325 -5.87 18.12 -0.16
C LEU A 325 -4.58 18.21 0.67
N LEU A 326 -3.67 19.12 0.35
CA LEU A 326 -2.44 19.38 1.08
C LEU A 326 -2.62 20.30 2.31
N LEU A 327 -3.85 20.61 2.67
CA LEU A 327 -4.23 21.48 3.79
C LEU A 327 -3.81 22.96 3.62
N ASP A 328 -3.72 23.42 2.37
CA ASP A 328 -3.48 24.83 2.02
C ASP A 328 -4.71 25.45 1.35
N PRO A 329 -5.68 25.93 2.13
CA PRO A 329 -6.88 26.55 1.57
C PRO A 329 -6.59 27.89 0.88
N GLU A 330 -5.55 28.63 1.26
CA GLU A 330 -5.23 29.92 0.66
C GLU A 330 -4.75 29.76 -0.80
N GLU A 331 -3.79 28.86 -1.02
CA GLU A 331 -3.34 28.51 -2.38
C GLU A 331 -4.45 27.85 -3.20
N SER A 332 -5.30 27.02 -2.58
CA SER A 332 -6.46 26.45 -3.25
C SER A 332 -7.41 27.52 -3.79
N GLU A 333 -7.74 28.54 -2.97
CA GLU A 333 -8.61 29.65 -3.36
C GLU A 333 -7.94 30.60 -4.38
N ARG A 334 -6.61 30.72 -4.36
CA ARG A 334 -5.86 31.45 -5.40
C ARG A 334 -6.09 30.81 -6.76
N TRP A 335 -5.88 29.49 -6.91
CA TRP A 335 -6.10 28.77 -8.15
C TRP A 335 -7.57 28.77 -8.58
N TYR A 336 -8.51 28.69 -7.66
CA TYR A 336 -9.92 28.86 -7.92
C TYR A 336 -10.23 30.25 -8.51
N SER A 337 -9.61 31.29 -7.96
CA SER A 337 -9.78 32.67 -8.46
C SER A 337 -9.21 32.85 -9.86
N GLU A 338 -8.08 32.23 -10.18
CA GLU A 338 -7.51 32.24 -11.54
C GLU A 338 -8.43 31.50 -12.53
N LEU A 339 -8.99 30.35 -12.15
CA LEU A 339 -9.98 29.66 -12.98
C LEU A 339 -11.25 30.50 -13.19
N LYS A 340 -11.66 31.29 -12.21
CA LYS A 340 -12.78 32.22 -12.34
C LYS A 340 -12.48 33.33 -13.35
N LYS A 341 -11.30 33.97 -13.27
CA LYS A 341 -10.83 34.95 -14.24
C LYS A 341 -10.78 34.36 -15.67
N TYR A 342 -10.23 33.16 -15.82
CA TYR A 342 -10.22 32.44 -17.10
C TYR A 342 -11.63 32.23 -17.65
N THR A 343 -12.58 31.83 -16.78
CA THR A 343 -13.98 31.64 -17.17
C THR A 343 -14.65 32.90 -17.67
N ASP A 344 -14.36 34.03 -17.03
CA ASP A 344 -14.93 35.33 -17.40
C ASP A 344 -14.44 35.82 -18.80
N MET A 345 -13.18 35.51 -19.13
CA MET A 345 -12.55 35.86 -20.43
C MET A 345 -12.87 34.87 -21.54
N SER A 346 -13.27 33.64 -21.23
CA SER A 346 -13.52 32.56 -22.18
C SER A 346 -14.88 32.68 -22.86
N GLN A 347 -15.05 32.05 -24.04
CA GLN A 347 -16.31 32.01 -24.81
C GLN A 347 -16.65 30.58 -25.25
N GLY A 348 -17.88 30.38 -25.68
CA GLY A 348 -18.33 29.11 -26.27
C GLY A 348 -18.14 27.88 -25.39
N SER A 349 -17.55 26.83 -25.95
CA SER A 349 -17.33 25.55 -25.28
C SER A 349 -16.31 25.63 -24.13
N GLU A 350 -15.31 26.49 -24.25
CA GLU A 350 -14.29 26.68 -23.18
C GLU A 350 -14.92 27.31 -21.94
N LYS A 351 -15.75 28.33 -22.12
CA LYS A 351 -16.50 28.96 -21.03
C LYS A 351 -17.41 27.95 -20.33
N LYS A 352 -18.07 27.08 -21.10
CA LYS A 352 -18.94 26.04 -20.57
C LYS A 352 -18.16 25.03 -19.73
N ASN A 353 -17.00 24.59 -20.22
CA ASN A 353 -16.10 23.68 -19.50
C ASN A 353 -15.59 24.33 -18.21
N ALA A 354 -15.03 25.52 -18.27
CA ALA A 354 -14.52 26.23 -17.10
C ALA A 354 -15.60 26.50 -16.05
N LYS A 355 -16.83 26.87 -16.47
CA LYS A 355 -17.99 26.99 -15.55
C LYS A 355 -18.30 25.66 -14.87
N SER A 356 -18.22 24.55 -15.59
CA SER A 356 -18.46 23.21 -15.01
C SER A 356 -17.44 22.87 -13.95
N LEU A 357 -16.15 23.18 -14.19
CA LEU A 357 -15.06 22.99 -13.24
C LEU A 357 -15.19 23.89 -12.00
N LEU A 358 -15.55 25.16 -12.17
CA LEU A 358 -15.81 26.08 -11.03
C LEU A 358 -16.91 25.54 -10.14
N LEU A 359 -18.05 25.14 -10.71
CA LEU A 359 -19.16 24.61 -9.96
C LEU A 359 -18.81 23.27 -9.29
N TYR A 360 -18.01 22.44 -9.97
CA TYR A 360 -17.45 21.24 -9.37
C TYR A 360 -16.63 21.57 -8.13
N LEU A 361 -15.71 22.52 -8.19
CA LEU A 361 -14.90 22.96 -7.04
C LEU A 361 -15.77 23.54 -5.92
N ASP A 362 -16.80 24.33 -6.25
CA ASP A 362 -17.77 24.85 -5.25
C ASP A 362 -18.40 23.71 -4.43
N ILE A 363 -18.73 22.61 -5.09
CA ILE A 363 -19.32 21.45 -4.43
C ILE A 363 -18.26 20.57 -3.75
N ALA A 364 -17.11 20.34 -4.38
CA ALA A 364 -16.18 19.26 -4.02
C ALA A 364 -15.02 19.68 -3.12
N LEU A 365 -14.60 20.97 -3.10
CA LEU A 365 -13.42 21.39 -2.32
C LEU A 365 -13.57 21.04 -0.83
N PRO A 366 -12.66 20.23 -0.27
CA PRO A 366 -12.77 19.71 1.10
C PRO A 366 -12.79 20.77 2.19
N HIS A 367 -12.02 21.88 2.05
CA HIS A 367 -11.91 22.96 3.06
C HIS A 367 -13.12 23.90 3.08
N ARG A 368 -13.95 23.87 2.05
CA ARG A 368 -15.21 24.64 2.05
C ARG A 368 -16.28 23.89 2.81
N GLY A 369 -16.91 24.52 3.77
CA GLY A 369 -18.00 23.94 4.56
C GLY A 369 -19.24 23.58 3.70
N SER A 370 -20.25 22.99 4.34
CA SER A 370 -21.49 22.53 3.68
C SER A 370 -22.66 23.54 3.76
N VAL A 371 -22.50 24.68 4.41
CA VAL A 371 -23.58 25.65 4.63
C VAL A 371 -24.25 26.11 3.33
N ASP A 372 -23.45 26.43 2.31
CA ASP A 372 -23.94 26.90 0.99
C ASP A 372 -24.23 25.78 -0.01
N VAL A 373 -23.91 24.53 0.32
CA VAL A 373 -24.00 23.40 -0.66
C VAL A 373 -25.41 23.25 -1.22
N LEU A 374 -26.46 23.41 -0.42
CA LEU A 374 -27.84 23.30 -0.89
C LEU A 374 -28.20 24.41 -1.89
N ARG A 375 -27.72 25.63 -1.68
CA ARG A 375 -27.89 26.76 -2.60
C ARG A 375 -27.15 26.46 -3.93
N ILE A 376 -25.92 25.97 -3.81
CA ILE A 376 -25.09 25.59 -4.97
C ILE A 376 -25.74 24.43 -5.73
N MET A 377 -26.26 23.40 -5.06
CA MET A 377 -26.96 22.29 -5.69
C MET A 377 -28.22 22.71 -6.46
N LYS A 378 -28.99 23.66 -5.95
CA LYS A 378 -30.13 24.22 -6.67
C LYS A 378 -29.70 24.98 -7.94
N ALA A 379 -28.65 25.78 -7.84
CA ALA A 379 -28.06 26.47 -9.00
C ALA A 379 -27.52 25.45 -10.03
N ALA A 380 -26.80 24.43 -9.57
CA ALA A 380 -26.30 23.35 -10.40
C ALA A 380 -27.41 22.63 -11.14
N TYR A 381 -28.51 22.29 -10.45
CA TYR A 381 -29.67 21.66 -11.05
C TYR A 381 -30.23 22.48 -12.21
N LEU A 382 -30.45 23.80 -12.03
CA LEU A 382 -30.97 24.68 -13.07
C LEU A 382 -30.00 24.77 -14.27
N MET A 383 -28.72 24.93 -14.02
CA MET A 383 -27.72 25.01 -15.10
C MET A 383 -27.58 23.68 -15.87
N MET A 384 -27.66 22.54 -15.20
CA MET A 384 -27.65 21.21 -15.82
C MET A 384 -28.93 20.97 -16.64
N PHE A 385 -30.08 21.35 -16.08
CA PHE A 385 -31.37 21.24 -16.77
C PHE A 385 -31.38 22.05 -18.07
N ASN A 386 -30.84 23.25 -18.04
CA ASN A 386 -30.69 24.14 -19.21
C ASN A 386 -29.54 23.72 -20.12
N LYS A 387 -28.79 22.65 -19.84
CA LYS A 387 -27.63 22.17 -20.59
C LYS A 387 -26.47 23.19 -20.65
N GLU A 388 -26.41 24.12 -19.71
CA GLU A 388 -25.35 25.13 -19.65
C GLU A 388 -24.03 24.57 -19.15
N ILE A 389 -24.09 23.53 -18.33
CA ILE A 389 -22.93 22.84 -17.73
C ILE A 389 -23.10 21.33 -17.77
N ARG A 390 -21.96 20.63 -17.55
CA ARG A 390 -21.93 19.19 -17.26
C ARG A 390 -20.95 18.96 -16.12
N LEU A 391 -21.45 18.50 -14.98
CA LEU A 391 -20.58 18.18 -13.86
C LEU A 391 -19.83 16.84 -14.11
N PRO A 392 -18.56 16.76 -13.73
CA PRO A 392 -17.87 15.47 -13.64
C PRO A 392 -18.51 14.61 -12.56
N GLU A 393 -18.36 13.30 -12.65
CA GLU A 393 -18.72 12.41 -11.55
C GLU A 393 -17.78 12.64 -10.37
N PHE A 394 -18.31 12.71 -9.14
CA PHE A 394 -17.49 12.84 -7.93
C PHE A 394 -18.16 12.14 -6.74
N SER A 395 -17.31 11.61 -5.87
CA SER A 395 -17.73 10.89 -4.66
C SER A 395 -18.20 11.86 -3.56
N VAL A 396 -19.26 11.51 -2.89
CA VAL A 396 -19.73 12.23 -1.69
C VAL A 396 -19.12 11.66 -0.42
N THR A 397 -18.84 10.36 -0.41
CA THR A 397 -18.34 9.62 0.75
C THR A 397 -16.82 9.63 0.87
N SER A 398 -16.14 9.83 -0.26
CA SER A 398 -14.67 9.77 -0.36
C SER A 398 -14.10 8.45 0.19
N ASN A 399 -14.73 7.34 -0.18
CA ASN A 399 -14.38 5.97 0.23
C ASN A 399 -14.56 5.65 1.73
N LEU A 400 -15.19 6.54 2.48
CA LEU A 400 -15.40 6.37 3.93
C LEU A 400 -16.73 5.69 4.24
N PRO A 401 -16.83 4.99 5.38
CA PRO A 401 -18.09 4.40 5.84
C PRO A 401 -19.01 5.45 6.48
N SER A 402 -19.03 6.66 5.96
CA SER A 402 -19.83 7.78 6.44
C SER A 402 -20.12 8.76 5.31
N GLN A 403 -21.30 9.25 5.28
CA GLN A 403 -21.75 10.29 4.35
C GLN A 403 -21.72 11.67 5.00
N MET A 404 -22.10 11.75 6.29
CA MET A 404 -21.99 12.98 7.07
C MET A 404 -20.56 13.45 7.24
N ASN A 405 -19.60 12.50 7.34
CA ASN A 405 -18.18 12.79 7.41
C ASN A 405 -17.43 12.28 6.16
N GLY A 406 -18.07 12.40 5.00
CA GLY A 406 -17.51 12.02 3.70
C GLY A 406 -16.56 13.03 3.10
N GLY A 407 -16.72 13.37 1.83
CA GLY A 407 -15.93 14.40 1.13
C GLY A 407 -16.01 15.76 1.81
N LYS A 408 -17.14 16.13 2.34
CA LYS A 408 -17.38 17.32 3.19
C LYS A 408 -17.99 16.93 4.51
N ASP A 409 -17.99 17.87 5.47
CA ASP A 409 -18.72 17.74 6.71
C ASP A 409 -20.16 18.22 6.52
N PHE A 410 -21.11 17.35 6.75
CA PHE A 410 -22.53 17.63 6.60
C PHE A 410 -23.27 17.71 7.95
N CYS A 411 -22.59 18.00 9.06
CA CYS A 411 -23.21 18.16 10.37
C CYS A 411 -24.35 19.18 10.34
N GLU A 412 -24.17 20.31 9.66
CA GLU A 412 -25.20 21.35 9.53
C GLU A 412 -26.51 20.83 8.92
N TRP A 413 -26.44 19.91 7.97
CA TRP A 413 -27.61 19.29 7.38
C TRP A 413 -28.45 18.53 8.43
N SER A 414 -27.80 17.89 9.39
CA SER A 414 -28.49 17.09 10.42
C SER A 414 -29.44 17.90 11.31
N LYS A 415 -29.22 19.21 11.45
CA LYS A 415 -30.11 20.08 12.24
C LYS A 415 -31.53 20.13 11.69
N LYS A 416 -31.69 19.95 10.37
CA LYS A 416 -33.00 19.98 9.66
C LYS A 416 -33.11 18.81 8.66
N ASP A 417 -32.61 17.65 9.02
CA ASP A 417 -32.50 16.49 8.17
C ASP A 417 -33.78 16.06 7.47
N ARG A 418 -34.88 15.86 8.19
CA ARG A 418 -36.20 15.46 7.60
C ARG A 418 -36.74 16.52 6.65
N GLU A 419 -36.66 17.80 7.05
CA GLU A 419 -37.10 18.92 6.21
C GLU A 419 -36.31 19.02 4.91
N LEU A 420 -34.98 18.97 5.03
CA LEU A 420 -34.10 19.08 3.88
C LEU A 420 -34.20 17.85 2.96
N ALA A 421 -34.33 16.66 3.53
CA ALA A 421 -34.55 15.44 2.75
C ALA A 421 -35.80 15.54 1.87
N ALA A 422 -36.90 16.03 2.45
CA ALA A 422 -38.17 16.19 1.73
C ALA A 422 -38.10 17.30 0.63
N ASN A 423 -37.43 18.43 0.94
CA ASN A 423 -37.46 19.61 0.07
C ASN A 423 -36.45 19.59 -1.06
N VAL A 424 -35.25 19.03 -0.84
CA VAL A 424 -34.13 19.08 -1.82
C VAL A 424 -33.57 17.72 -2.20
N GLY A 425 -34.00 16.65 -1.59
CA GLY A 425 -33.45 15.32 -1.82
C GLY A 425 -33.41 14.91 -3.29
N LYS A 426 -34.49 15.10 -4.05
CA LYS A 426 -34.56 14.79 -5.48
C LYS A 426 -33.63 15.65 -6.33
N ILE A 427 -33.42 16.90 -5.95
CA ILE A 427 -32.47 17.81 -6.62
C ILE A 427 -31.03 17.32 -6.42
N VAL A 428 -30.69 16.96 -5.19
CA VAL A 428 -29.36 16.44 -4.85
C VAL A 428 -29.09 15.12 -5.57
N GLU A 429 -30.04 14.20 -5.57
CA GLU A 429 -29.91 12.92 -6.30
C GLU A 429 -29.74 13.13 -7.82
N PHE A 430 -30.44 14.10 -8.40
CA PHE A 430 -30.29 14.45 -9.83
C PHE A 430 -28.90 15.02 -10.13
N VAL A 431 -28.44 15.98 -9.35
CA VAL A 431 -27.14 16.65 -9.56
C VAL A 431 -25.96 15.68 -9.40
N LEU A 432 -26.04 14.78 -8.42
CA LEU A 432 -25.00 13.81 -8.14
C LEU A 432 -25.08 12.54 -9.02
N GLY A 433 -26.17 12.36 -9.78
CA GLY A 433 -26.34 11.23 -10.69
C GLY A 433 -26.24 9.88 -9.97
N ARG A 434 -25.31 9.00 -10.40
CA ARG A 434 -25.11 7.69 -9.78
C ARG A 434 -24.67 7.78 -8.32
N TYR A 435 -23.92 8.79 -7.95
CA TYR A 435 -23.50 9.05 -6.56
C TYR A 435 -24.64 9.58 -5.68
N GLY A 436 -25.73 10.01 -6.27
CA GLY A 436 -26.94 10.44 -5.55
C GLY A 436 -27.91 9.31 -5.19
N LYS A 437 -27.80 8.14 -5.82
CA LYS A 437 -28.74 7.04 -5.64
C LYS A 437 -28.72 6.50 -4.21
N GLY A 438 -29.87 6.60 -3.52
CA GLY A 438 -30.03 6.16 -2.14
C GLY A 438 -29.47 7.11 -1.08
N LEU A 439 -28.77 8.16 -1.51
CA LEU A 439 -28.03 9.10 -0.65
C LEU A 439 -28.93 9.70 0.44
N VAL A 440 -30.13 10.11 0.12
CA VAL A 440 -31.03 10.79 1.07
C VAL A 440 -31.46 9.86 2.20
N ASN A 441 -31.82 8.61 1.87
CA ASN A 441 -32.23 7.63 2.89
C ASN A 441 -31.05 7.24 3.80
N ILE A 442 -29.85 7.10 3.20
CA ILE A 442 -28.62 6.78 3.95
C ILE A 442 -28.23 7.94 4.87
N ALA A 443 -28.31 9.19 4.39
CA ALA A 443 -27.98 10.36 5.20
C ALA A 443 -28.97 10.54 6.37
N LEU A 444 -30.27 10.28 6.17
CA LEU A 444 -31.24 10.27 7.25
C LEU A 444 -30.92 9.18 8.27
N ALA A 445 -30.63 7.97 7.81
CA ALA A 445 -30.28 6.85 8.70
C ALA A 445 -29.03 7.18 9.54
N GLU A 446 -28.00 7.78 8.94
CA GLU A 446 -26.78 8.17 9.65
C GLU A 446 -27.04 9.30 10.65
N SER A 447 -27.80 10.33 10.28
CA SER A 447 -28.22 11.41 11.20
C SER A 447 -28.97 10.86 12.41
N PHE A 448 -29.92 9.96 12.18
CA PHE A 448 -30.69 9.35 13.29
C PHE A 448 -29.81 8.42 14.13
N LEU A 449 -28.88 7.70 13.50
CA LEU A 449 -27.89 6.89 14.21
C LEU A 449 -27.11 7.78 15.20
N GLU A 450 -26.55 8.88 14.75
CA GLU A 450 -25.73 9.75 15.62
C GLU A 450 -26.56 10.40 16.74
N LYS A 451 -27.82 10.74 16.48
CA LYS A 451 -28.73 11.30 17.48
C LYS A 451 -29.26 10.28 18.48
N GLY A 452 -28.95 9.00 18.36
CA GLY A 452 -29.50 7.96 19.23
C GLY A 452 -30.95 7.63 18.95
N GLY A 453 -31.41 7.80 17.70
CA GLY A 453 -32.77 7.53 17.25
C GLY A 453 -33.16 6.05 17.31
N ASP A 454 -34.38 5.75 16.89
CA ASP A 454 -34.95 4.40 16.90
C ASP A 454 -34.18 3.47 15.93
N ASN A 455 -33.68 2.34 16.44
CA ASN A 455 -32.85 1.42 15.67
C ASN A 455 -33.60 0.77 14.51
N TYR A 456 -34.92 0.57 14.62
CA TYR A 456 -35.73 0.00 13.55
C TYR A 456 -35.88 0.99 12.37
N GLU A 457 -36.18 2.27 12.69
CA GLU A 457 -36.23 3.33 11.67
C GLU A 457 -34.89 3.49 10.96
N ILE A 458 -33.78 3.52 11.72
CA ILE A 458 -32.43 3.61 11.19
C ILE A 458 -32.14 2.45 10.24
N ALA A 459 -32.38 1.20 10.67
CA ALA A 459 -32.12 0.01 9.86
C ALA A 459 -32.97 0.01 8.57
N THR A 460 -34.25 0.42 8.67
CA THR A 460 -35.15 0.50 7.53
C THR A 460 -34.72 1.52 6.50
N LEU A 461 -34.30 2.71 6.93
CA LEU A 461 -33.75 3.76 6.04
C LEU A 461 -32.44 3.33 5.38
N ALA A 462 -31.52 2.75 6.15
CA ALA A 462 -30.25 2.25 5.63
C ALA A 462 -30.46 1.15 4.59
N ALA A 463 -31.34 0.17 4.85
CA ALA A 463 -31.66 -0.90 3.91
C ALA A 463 -32.32 -0.37 2.63
N LYS A 464 -33.23 0.59 2.73
CA LYS A 464 -33.86 1.25 1.58
C LYS A 464 -32.86 2.01 0.74
N GLY A 465 -31.97 2.77 1.38
CA GLY A 465 -30.90 3.49 0.69
C GLY A 465 -29.92 2.56 -0.01
N ARG A 466 -29.52 1.46 0.66
CA ARG A 466 -28.67 0.41 0.11
C ARG A 466 -29.25 -0.23 -1.14
N MET A 467 -30.54 -0.60 -1.09
CA MET A 467 -31.24 -1.18 -2.23
C MET A 467 -31.26 -0.22 -3.44
N GLN A 468 -31.48 1.08 -3.20
CA GLN A 468 -31.44 2.10 -4.24
C GLN A 468 -30.03 2.29 -4.83
N ALA A 469 -28.99 2.21 -3.98
CA ALA A 469 -27.61 2.29 -4.42
C ALA A 469 -27.21 1.05 -5.24
N GLU A 470 -27.63 -0.16 -4.85
CA GLU A 470 -27.40 -1.39 -5.62
C GLU A 470 -28.11 -1.36 -6.99
N ALA A 471 -29.31 -0.79 -7.07
CA ALA A 471 -30.08 -0.74 -8.31
C ALA A 471 -29.51 0.21 -9.38
N GLY A 472 -28.57 1.09 -9.07
CA GLY A 472 -28.02 2.01 -10.07
C GLY A 472 -27.06 3.06 -9.55
N GLY A 473 -26.59 2.92 -8.33
CA GLY A 473 -25.61 3.80 -7.68
C GLY A 473 -24.17 3.31 -7.81
N LYS A 474 -23.38 3.57 -6.80
CA LYS A 474 -21.97 3.18 -6.65
C LYS A 474 -21.82 2.34 -5.38
N LEU A 475 -20.82 1.46 -5.36
CA LEU A 475 -20.56 0.56 -4.21
C LEU A 475 -20.25 1.33 -2.91
N GLU A 476 -19.68 2.52 -3.02
CA GLU A 476 -19.40 3.36 -1.84
C GLU A 476 -20.64 3.76 -1.03
N GLN A 477 -21.80 3.99 -1.69
CA GLN A 477 -23.04 4.23 -0.93
C GLN A 477 -23.52 2.97 -0.21
N CYS A 478 -23.34 1.79 -0.83
CA CYS A 478 -23.59 0.52 -0.17
C CYS A 478 -22.71 0.37 1.08
N PHE A 479 -21.44 0.74 0.99
CA PHE A 479 -20.50 0.69 2.11
C PHE A 479 -20.94 1.60 3.28
N VAL A 480 -21.46 2.80 3.01
CA VAL A 480 -22.02 3.65 4.07
C VAL A 480 -23.26 3.02 4.71
N ALA A 481 -24.18 2.50 3.90
CA ALA A 481 -25.39 1.85 4.41
C ALA A 481 -25.05 0.62 5.27
N ASP A 482 -24.10 -0.20 4.81
CA ASP A 482 -23.56 -1.34 5.54
C ASP A 482 -22.85 -0.88 6.83
N GLY A 483 -22.11 0.24 6.77
CA GLY A 483 -21.47 0.86 7.93
C GLY A 483 -22.46 1.25 9.03
N ILE A 484 -23.63 1.76 8.66
CA ILE A 484 -24.71 2.05 9.61
C ILE A 484 -25.21 0.75 10.27
N GLN A 485 -25.42 -0.32 9.50
CA GLN A 485 -25.81 -1.62 10.03
C GLN A 485 -24.74 -2.21 10.97
N ILE A 486 -23.47 -2.10 10.59
CA ILE A 486 -22.33 -2.52 11.40
C ILE A 486 -22.36 -1.81 12.77
N TRP A 487 -22.55 -0.48 12.79
CA TRP A 487 -22.66 0.26 14.05
C TRP A 487 -23.84 -0.21 14.90
N LEU A 488 -24.99 -0.53 14.31
CA LEU A 488 -26.13 -1.09 15.05
C LEU A 488 -25.79 -2.47 15.66
N HIS A 489 -25.06 -3.33 14.94
CA HIS A 489 -24.61 -4.62 15.47
C HIS A 489 -23.62 -4.43 16.62
N LEU A 490 -22.61 -3.56 16.47
CA LEU A 490 -21.64 -3.27 17.53
C LEU A 490 -22.31 -2.72 18.79
N GLN A 491 -23.30 -1.84 18.66
CA GLN A 491 -24.08 -1.31 19.78
C GLN A 491 -24.94 -2.35 20.50
N ASN A 492 -25.23 -3.46 19.86
CA ASN A 492 -25.94 -4.59 20.44
C ASN A 492 -25.01 -5.73 20.89
N GLY A 493 -23.68 -5.49 20.88
CA GLY A 493 -22.68 -6.48 21.32
C GLY A 493 -22.50 -7.64 20.35
N LYS A 494 -22.70 -7.42 19.06
CA LYS A 494 -22.66 -8.44 17.98
C LYS A 494 -21.56 -8.14 16.95
N PRO A 495 -20.28 -8.14 17.36
CA PRO A 495 -19.19 -7.80 16.46
C PRO A 495 -18.94 -8.85 15.35
N GLN A 496 -19.32 -10.12 15.56
CA GLN A 496 -19.21 -11.15 14.53
C GLN A 496 -20.16 -10.90 13.36
N GLU A 497 -21.42 -10.57 13.66
CA GLU A 497 -22.43 -10.22 12.64
C GLU A 497 -22.01 -8.95 11.85
N ALA A 498 -21.36 -8.00 12.53
CA ALA A 498 -20.78 -6.81 11.91
C ALA A 498 -19.64 -7.17 10.91
N GLU A 499 -18.82 -8.14 11.26
CA GLU A 499 -17.70 -8.58 10.41
C GLU A 499 -18.17 -9.35 9.17
N GLU A 500 -19.22 -10.18 9.30
CA GLU A 500 -19.85 -10.86 8.16
C GLU A 500 -20.33 -9.88 7.09
N ILE A 501 -20.88 -8.73 7.51
CA ILE A 501 -21.26 -7.65 6.57
C ILE A 501 -20.03 -7.09 5.87
N LEU A 502 -18.93 -6.88 6.61
CA LEU A 502 -17.66 -6.38 6.05
C LEU A 502 -17.03 -7.37 5.07
N ASP A 503 -17.10 -8.68 5.34
CA ASP A 503 -16.64 -9.71 4.43
C ASP A 503 -17.43 -9.71 3.12
N GLY A 504 -18.72 -9.47 3.20
CA GLY A 504 -19.59 -9.36 2.04
C GLY A 504 -19.25 -8.16 1.14
N ILE A 505 -19.02 -6.99 1.74
CA ILE A 505 -18.68 -5.78 0.97
C ILE A 505 -17.24 -5.81 0.45
N GLU A 506 -16.28 -6.42 1.18
CA GLU A 506 -14.91 -6.59 0.72
C GLU A 506 -14.85 -7.45 -0.54
N LYS A 507 -15.52 -8.61 -0.57
CA LYS A 507 -15.63 -9.45 -1.76
C LYS A 507 -16.23 -8.72 -2.96
N LYS A 508 -17.24 -7.86 -2.73
CA LYS A 508 -17.80 -7.02 -3.79
C LYS A 508 -16.78 -5.99 -4.27
N ALA A 509 -16.05 -5.34 -3.35
CA ALA A 509 -15.05 -4.33 -3.68
C ALA A 509 -13.89 -4.92 -4.50
N GLU A 510 -13.47 -6.15 -4.23
CA GLU A 510 -12.44 -6.86 -5.01
C GLU A 510 -12.91 -7.17 -6.44
N ASN A 511 -14.19 -7.52 -6.62
CA ASN A 511 -14.73 -7.94 -7.91
C ASN A 511 -15.30 -6.81 -8.77
N GLU A 512 -15.75 -5.70 -8.18
CA GLU A 512 -16.53 -4.63 -8.84
C GLU A 512 -15.78 -3.29 -8.97
N PHE A 513 -14.47 -3.28 -9.15
CA PHE A 513 -13.66 -2.05 -9.21
C PHE A 513 -13.78 -1.14 -7.98
N GLY A 514 -14.04 -1.73 -6.81
CA GLY A 514 -14.15 -1.04 -5.52
C GLY A 514 -12.87 -1.03 -4.68
N GLN A 515 -11.71 -1.28 -5.26
CA GLN A 515 -10.43 -1.44 -4.54
C GLN A 515 -10.11 -0.25 -3.63
N ASN A 516 -10.55 0.96 -4.00
CA ASN A 516 -10.35 2.16 -3.18
C ASN A 516 -11.08 2.13 -1.82
N LEU A 517 -12.08 1.24 -1.65
CA LEU A 517 -12.80 1.05 -0.39
C LEU A 517 -12.05 0.13 0.58
N ILE A 518 -11.23 -0.78 0.05
CA ILE A 518 -10.57 -1.86 0.83
C ILE A 518 -9.81 -1.34 2.04
N PRO A 519 -9.00 -0.26 1.98
CA PRO A 519 -8.31 0.25 3.16
C PRO A 519 -9.26 0.63 4.31
N ASN A 520 -10.38 1.30 4.00
CA ASN A 520 -11.37 1.68 5.00
C ASN A 520 -12.22 0.50 5.48
N ILE A 521 -12.49 -0.50 4.62
CA ILE A 521 -13.13 -1.76 5.02
C ILE A 521 -12.24 -2.51 6.01
N LYS A 522 -10.95 -2.64 5.74
CA LYS A 522 -9.98 -3.26 6.66
C LYS A 522 -9.85 -2.49 7.98
N ALA A 523 -9.89 -1.15 7.93
CA ALA A 523 -9.93 -0.33 9.14
C ALA A 523 -11.21 -0.56 9.96
N PHE A 524 -12.34 -0.78 9.31
CA PHE A 524 -13.59 -1.10 10.01
C PHE A 524 -13.54 -2.52 10.60
N LYS A 525 -12.98 -3.51 9.90
CA LYS A 525 -12.70 -4.84 10.49
C LYS A 525 -11.81 -4.72 11.73
N ALA A 526 -10.79 -3.87 11.69
CA ALA A 526 -9.99 -3.59 12.88
C ALA A 526 -10.82 -2.99 14.02
N ARG A 527 -11.81 -2.10 13.72
CA ARG A 527 -12.78 -1.63 14.72
C ARG A 527 -13.59 -2.79 15.32
N CYS A 528 -14.08 -3.73 14.50
CA CYS A 528 -14.77 -4.93 15.01
C CYS A 528 -13.86 -5.79 15.89
N SER A 529 -12.60 -5.94 15.48
CA SER A 529 -11.59 -6.66 16.28
C SER A 529 -11.29 -5.99 17.61
N LEU A 530 -11.34 -4.65 17.69
CA LEU A 530 -11.29 -3.92 18.96
C LEU A 530 -12.42 -4.32 19.91
N TYR A 531 -13.65 -4.43 19.39
CA TYR A 531 -14.82 -4.87 20.19
C TYR A 531 -14.72 -6.34 20.64
N ARG A 532 -14.02 -7.19 19.88
CA ARG A 532 -13.77 -8.60 20.24
C ARG A 532 -12.57 -8.79 21.15
N GLY A 533 -11.71 -7.80 21.26
CA GLY A 533 -10.43 -7.91 21.94
C GLY A 533 -9.41 -8.78 21.20
N ASP A 534 -9.51 -8.90 19.87
CA ASP A 534 -8.62 -9.71 19.02
C ASP A 534 -7.31 -8.95 18.74
N ARG A 535 -6.36 -9.09 19.65
CA ARG A 535 -5.06 -8.40 19.56
C ARG A 535 -4.18 -8.88 18.41
N VAL A 536 -4.34 -10.15 17.99
CA VAL A 536 -3.53 -10.71 16.88
C VAL A 536 -3.93 -10.06 15.55
N ALA A 537 -5.22 -10.06 15.23
CA ALA A 537 -5.73 -9.40 14.03
C ALA A 537 -5.37 -7.90 13.99
N LEU A 538 -5.43 -7.24 15.15
CA LEU A 538 -5.05 -5.83 15.26
C LEU A 538 -3.56 -5.57 15.04
N ALA A 539 -2.69 -6.45 15.56
CA ALA A 539 -1.25 -6.32 15.35
C ALA A 539 -0.86 -6.55 13.88
N GLU A 540 -1.51 -7.50 13.20
CA GLU A 540 -1.31 -7.73 11.77
C GLU A 540 -1.81 -6.54 10.93
N TRP A 541 -2.99 -6.04 11.23
CA TRP A 541 -3.51 -4.85 10.54
C TRP A 541 -2.57 -3.65 10.69
N MET A 542 -1.99 -3.44 11.89
CA MET A 542 -1.06 -2.33 12.15
C MET A 542 0.21 -2.37 11.28
N LYS A 543 0.69 -3.57 10.89
CA LYS A 543 1.85 -3.72 10.01
C LYS A 543 1.59 -3.27 8.56
N LEU A 544 0.32 -3.25 8.16
CA LEU A 544 -0.10 -2.94 6.79
C LEU A 544 -0.41 -1.45 6.57
N ILE A 545 -0.46 -0.66 7.65
CA ILE A 545 -0.85 0.75 7.57
C ILE A 545 0.39 1.61 7.33
N PRO A 546 0.32 2.58 6.40
CA PRO A 546 1.39 3.55 6.20
C PRO A 546 1.71 4.32 7.49
N ASP A 547 2.97 4.73 7.64
CA ASP A 547 3.37 5.61 8.73
C ASP A 547 2.79 7.01 8.49
N GLU A 548 2.01 7.52 9.45
CA GLU A 548 1.44 8.87 9.41
C GLU A 548 2.49 9.99 9.48
N ASN A 549 3.74 9.66 9.72
CA ASN A 549 4.85 10.62 9.71
C ASN A 549 5.42 10.82 8.30
N GLU A 550 5.22 9.89 7.38
CA GLU A 550 5.65 10.03 5.99
C GLU A 550 4.76 11.02 5.23
N GLU A 551 3.46 10.81 5.25
CA GLU A 551 2.49 11.68 4.58
C GLU A 551 1.12 11.59 5.23
N PHE A 552 0.54 12.75 5.62
CA PHE A 552 -0.83 12.80 6.13
C PHE A 552 -1.82 12.96 4.97
N ARG A 553 -2.65 11.92 4.75
CA ARG A 553 -3.67 11.88 3.70
C ARG A 553 -5.06 12.08 4.28
N ILE A 554 -5.79 13.09 3.84
CA ILE A 554 -7.10 13.42 4.43
C ILE A 554 -8.16 12.32 4.26
N TYR A 555 -8.02 11.45 3.26
CA TYR A 555 -8.94 10.34 3.04
C TYR A 555 -8.68 9.13 3.95
N ASP A 556 -7.52 9.10 4.63
CA ASP A 556 -7.14 8.03 5.57
C ASP A 556 -7.55 8.34 7.01
N ARG A 557 -8.31 9.42 7.26
CA ARG A 557 -8.71 9.84 8.61
C ARG A 557 -9.44 8.76 9.42
N PHE A 558 -10.25 7.89 8.78
CA PHE A 558 -10.91 6.78 9.47
C PHE A 558 -9.89 5.72 9.91
N ILE A 559 -8.87 5.48 9.08
CA ILE A 559 -7.72 4.63 9.40
C ILE A 559 -6.96 5.23 10.59
N TYR A 560 -6.62 6.52 10.54
CA TYR A 560 -5.90 7.21 11.62
C TYR A 560 -6.68 7.21 12.93
N LEU A 561 -7.98 7.50 12.91
CA LEU A 561 -8.84 7.42 14.10
C LEU A 561 -8.93 5.99 14.68
N THR A 562 -8.82 4.97 13.83
CA THR A 562 -8.71 3.58 14.28
C THR A 562 -7.34 3.31 14.88
N LYS A 563 -6.27 3.81 14.25
CA LYS A 563 -4.89 3.71 14.73
C LYS A 563 -4.68 4.36 16.10
N VAL A 564 -5.30 5.51 16.35
CA VAL A 564 -5.32 6.14 17.69
C VAL A 564 -5.82 5.18 18.76
N ARG A 565 -6.92 4.47 18.49
CA ARG A 565 -7.48 3.50 19.44
C ARG A 565 -6.55 2.30 19.67
N LEU A 566 -5.81 1.89 18.64
CA LEU A 566 -4.79 0.85 18.78
C LEU A 566 -3.59 1.33 19.59
N TYR A 567 -3.17 2.56 19.43
CA TYR A 567 -2.13 3.16 20.27
C TYR A 567 -2.56 3.17 21.74
N LEU A 568 -3.80 3.58 22.01
CA LEU A 568 -4.36 3.54 23.37
C LEU A 568 -4.47 2.11 23.92
N GLN A 569 -4.84 1.13 23.08
CA GLN A 569 -4.86 -0.28 23.48
C GLN A 569 -3.49 -0.79 23.90
N ASN A 570 -2.44 -0.33 23.21
CA ASN A 570 -1.07 -0.80 23.40
C ASN A 570 -0.27 0.04 24.41
N GLY A 571 -0.92 0.96 25.15
CA GLY A 571 -0.24 1.84 26.10
C GLY A 571 0.72 2.84 25.45
N ARG A 572 0.42 3.25 24.19
CA ARG A 572 1.24 4.20 23.43
C ARG A 572 0.57 5.57 23.37
N GLU A 573 0.30 6.14 24.55
CA GLU A 573 -0.47 7.37 24.70
C GLU A 573 0.20 8.58 24.00
N SER A 574 1.53 8.66 24.03
CA SER A 574 2.27 9.73 23.35
C SER A 574 2.09 9.70 21.83
N GLN A 575 2.07 8.52 21.23
CA GLN A 575 1.81 8.37 19.78
C GLN A 575 0.36 8.70 19.44
N ALA A 576 -0.59 8.25 20.28
CA ALA A 576 -1.99 8.62 20.15
C ALA A 576 -2.19 10.14 20.22
N PHE A 577 -1.53 10.80 21.16
CA PHE A 577 -1.55 12.26 21.33
C PHE A 577 -1.03 12.99 20.06
N CYS A 578 0.15 12.59 19.57
CA CYS A 578 0.74 13.21 18.37
C CYS A 578 -0.15 13.07 17.13
N LEU A 579 -0.74 11.88 16.94
CA LEU A 579 -1.65 11.65 15.80
C LEU A 579 -2.96 12.44 15.95
N LEU A 580 -3.48 12.54 17.18
CA LEU A 580 -4.67 13.34 17.46
C LEU A 580 -4.44 14.83 17.20
N GLU A 581 -3.26 15.39 17.52
CA GLU A 581 -2.93 16.78 17.21
C GLU A 581 -2.95 17.03 15.69
N LYS A 582 -2.40 16.11 14.87
CA LYS A 582 -2.49 16.19 13.40
C LYS A 582 -3.95 16.15 12.92
N LEU A 583 -4.76 15.26 13.49
CA LEU A 583 -6.18 15.15 13.15
C LEU A 583 -6.99 16.37 13.57
N LYS A 584 -6.68 16.99 14.72
CA LYS A 584 -7.31 18.24 15.18
C LYS A 584 -6.93 19.41 14.27
N TYR A 585 -5.66 19.51 13.87
CA TYR A 585 -5.24 20.50 12.88
C TYR A 585 -6.01 20.34 11.57
N TYR A 586 -6.04 19.13 11.03
CA TYR A 586 -6.86 18.80 9.86
C TYR A 586 -8.33 19.18 10.02
N ALA A 587 -8.95 18.81 11.16
CA ALA A 587 -10.35 19.11 11.43
C ALA A 587 -10.62 20.61 11.48
N SER A 588 -9.69 21.40 12.01
CA SER A 588 -9.77 22.85 12.07
C SER A 588 -9.67 23.48 10.67
N VAL A 589 -8.63 23.16 9.91
CA VAL A 589 -8.38 23.71 8.56
C VAL A 589 -9.53 23.34 7.61
N MET A 590 -10.00 22.10 7.67
CA MET A 590 -11.03 21.56 6.79
C MET A 590 -12.46 21.75 7.31
N LYS A 591 -12.64 22.47 8.42
CA LYS A 591 -13.96 22.72 9.04
C LYS A 591 -14.75 21.43 9.26
N ARG A 592 -14.11 20.40 9.85
CA ARG A 592 -14.67 19.06 10.08
C ARG A 592 -15.21 18.92 11.50
N THR A 593 -16.43 19.37 11.73
CA THR A 593 -17.07 19.35 13.06
C THR A 593 -17.17 17.93 13.62
N TYR A 594 -17.59 16.96 12.83
CA TYR A 594 -17.70 15.56 13.25
C TYR A 594 -16.35 15.00 13.72
N VAL A 595 -15.30 15.16 12.91
CA VAL A 595 -13.94 14.72 13.27
C VAL A 595 -13.43 15.45 14.52
N SER A 596 -13.73 16.74 14.63
CA SER A 596 -13.33 17.53 15.81
C SER A 596 -13.93 16.98 17.10
N ILE A 597 -15.22 16.59 17.09
CA ILE A 597 -15.86 15.98 18.24
C ILE A 597 -15.18 14.66 18.60
N GLU A 598 -14.98 13.77 17.62
CA GLU A 598 -14.34 12.47 17.84
C GLU A 598 -12.90 12.63 18.36
N CYS A 599 -12.12 13.57 17.80
CA CYS A 599 -10.78 13.88 18.28
C CYS A 599 -10.76 14.43 19.70
N ASP A 600 -11.69 15.34 20.04
CA ASP A 600 -11.76 15.92 21.38
C ASP A 600 -12.12 14.84 22.44
N VAL A 601 -13.01 13.88 22.11
CA VAL A 601 -13.30 12.73 22.99
C VAL A 601 -12.06 11.83 23.18
N LEU A 602 -11.39 11.47 22.09
CA LEU A 602 -10.21 10.62 22.16
C LEU A 602 -9.02 11.33 22.84
N MET A 603 -8.90 12.64 22.65
CA MET A 603 -7.89 13.45 23.33
C MET A 603 -8.13 13.49 24.83
N ALA A 604 -9.38 13.63 25.26
CA ALA A 604 -9.73 13.55 26.68
C ALA A 604 -9.35 12.20 27.29
N ILE A 605 -9.62 11.10 26.60
CA ILE A 605 -9.22 9.75 27.03
C ILE A 605 -7.70 9.65 27.10
N THR A 606 -6.99 10.10 26.07
CA THR A 606 -5.52 10.07 26.00
C THR A 606 -4.88 10.85 27.13
N LYS A 607 -5.27 12.10 27.33
CA LYS A 607 -4.75 12.98 28.37
C LYS A 607 -5.06 12.45 29.78
N ASN A 608 -6.25 11.92 30.01
CA ASN A 608 -6.57 11.30 31.30
C ASN A 608 -5.65 10.10 31.60
N ARG A 609 -5.30 9.30 30.61
CA ARG A 609 -4.35 8.19 30.76
C ARG A 609 -2.91 8.66 30.96
N MET A 610 -2.56 9.82 30.41
CA MET A 610 -1.28 10.49 30.66
C MET A 610 -1.26 11.23 32.02
N ASN A 611 -2.34 11.17 32.82
CA ASN A 611 -2.52 11.86 34.10
C ASN A 611 -2.36 13.38 34.01
N THR A 612 -2.78 14.00 32.91
CA THR A 612 -2.84 15.47 32.78
C THR A 612 -4.25 15.96 33.13
N GLU A 613 -4.39 17.07 33.81
CA GLU A 613 -5.71 17.53 34.31
C GLU A 613 -6.56 18.23 33.23
N ASP A 614 -5.98 18.68 32.16
CA ASP A 614 -6.63 19.45 31.08
C ASP A 614 -7.54 18.60 30.15
N TRP A 615 -7.63 17.27 30.38
CA TRP A 615 -8.55 16.41 29.65
C TRP A 615 -10.02 16.84 29.77
N LYS A 616 -10.38 17.51 30.87
CA LYS A 616 -11.76 17.99 31.13
C LYS A 616 -12.19 19.02 30.09
N GLU A 617 -11.26 19.88 29.66
CA GLU A 617 -11.52 20.91 28.67
C GLU A 617 -11.83 20.33 27.30
N ASP A 618 -11.07 19.29 26.89
CA ASP A 618 -11.32 18.59 25.63
C ASP A 618 -12.70 17.91 25.65
N LEU A 619 -13.04 17.21 26.73
CA LEU A 619 -14.35 16.55 26.84
C LEU A 619 -15.51 17.53 26.89
N LYS A 620 -15.38 18.65 27.62
CA LYS A 620 -16.39 19.72 27.66
C LYS A 620 -16.62 20.31 26.27
N ARG A 621 -15.54 20.58 25.53
CA ARG A 621 -15.62 21.10 24.15
C ARG A 621 -16.30 20.10 23.21
N ALA A 622 -16.03 18.80 23.36
CA ALA A 622 -16.70 17.75 22.61
C ALA A 622 -18.22 17.71 22.90
N LEU A 623 -18.59 17.81 24.18
CA LEU A 623 -19.99 17.81 24.62
C LEU A 623 -20.75 19.05 24.12
N ASP A 624 -20.15 20.25 24.16
CA ASP A 624 -20.75 21.48 23.66
C ASP A 624 -21.04 21.37 22.15
N LYS A 625 -20.06 20.94 21.36
CA LYS A 625 -20.22 20.74 19.92
C LYS A 625 -21.26 19.65 19.62
N ALA A 626 -21.20 18.51 20.33
CA ALA A 626 -22.11 17.39 20.10
C ALA A 626 -23.57 17.78 20.46
N MET A 627 -23.76 18.57 21.51
CA MET A 627 -25.09 19.07 21.89
C MET A 627 -25.72 19.95 20.80
N GLU A 628 -24.95 20.76 20.09
CA GLU A 628 -25.45 21.62 19.00
C GLU A 628 -26.15 20.83 17.90
N TYR A 629 -25.71 19.59 17.64
CA TYR A 629 -26.23 18.68 16.62
C TYR A 629 -27.04 17.54 17.19
N HIS A 630 -27.19 17.47 18.52
CA HIS A 630 -27.75 16.32 19.25
C HIS A 630 -27.02 14.99 18.99
N PHE A 631 -25.69 15.00 18.72
CA PHE A 631 -24.92 13.80 18.47
C PHE A 631 -24.54 13.10 19.77
N VAL A 632 -25.22 12.02 20.06
CA VAL A 632 -25.06 11.21 21.27
C VAL A 632 -24.05 10.08 21.04
N ARG A 633 -24.17 9.39 19.89
CA ARG A 633 -23.44 8.12 19.68
C ARG A 633 -21.97 8.31 19.36
N ILE A 634 -21.57 9.43 18.81
CA ILE A 634 -20.16 9.75 18.60
C ILE A 634 -19.33 9.76 19.91
N ILE A 635 -19.96 10.15 21.04
CA ILE A 635 -19.36 10.14 22.37
C ILE A 635 -19.53 8.75 23.00
N SER A 636 -20.74 8.23 23.00
CA SER A 636 -21.10 7.00 23.72
C SER A 636 -20.40 5.75 23.16
N ARG A 637 -19.95 5.78 21.88
CA ARG A 637 -19.20 4.69 21.26
C ARG A 637 -17.91 4.33 22.03
N GLU A 638 -17.32 5.26 22.75
CA GLU A 638 -16.10 5.00 23.55
C GLU A 638 -16.40 4.33 24.90
N GLY A 639 -17.68 4.07 25.21
CA GLY A 639 -18.15 3.19 26.25
C GLY A 639 -17.38 3.23 27.56
N ALA A 640 -16.68 2.14 27.87
CA ALA A 640 -15.93 1.99 29.12
C ALA A 640 -14.79 3.02 29.29
N ALA A 641 -14.22 3.53 28.19
CA ALA A 641 -13.13 4.50 28.25
C ALA A 641 -13.61 5.90 28.64
N VAL A 642 -14.76 6.34 28.13
CA VAL A 642 -15.27 7.70 28.34
C VAL A 642 -16.25 7.80 29.52
N TYR A 643 -16.89 6.70 29.94
CA TYR A 643 -17.89 6.70 31.00
C TYR A 643 -17.40 7.30 32.34
N PRO A 644 -16.23 6.92 32.88
CA PRO A 644 -15.71 7.53 34.12
C PRO A 644 -15.38 9.01 33.95
N LEU A 645 -14.90 9.40 32.78
CA LEU A 645 -14.57 10.80 32.46
C LEU A 645 -15.84 11.66 32.44
N LEU A 646 -16.90 11.18 31.81
CA LEU A 646 -18.20 11.86 31.82
C LEU A 646 -18.67 12.12 33.25
N LYS A 647 -18.59 11.14 34.14
CA LYS A 647 -19.01 11.28 35.55
C LYS A 647 -18.24 12.34 36.33
N SER A 648 -17.00 12.61 35.94
CA SER A 648 -16.09 13.50 36.67
C SER A 648 -15.79 14.82 35.98
N CYS A 649 -16.33 15.05 34.77
CA CYS A 649 -16.06 16.28 34.03
C CYS A 649 -16.83 17.52 34.56
N GLY A 650 -17.97 17.34 35.24
CA GLY A 650 -18.79 18.43 35.76
C GLY A 650 -19.37 19.35 34.68
N TRP A 651 -19.69 18.79 33.50
CA TRP A 651 -20.19 19.58 32.37
C TRP A 651 -21.66 19.99 32.54
N ASP A 652 -22.48 19.17 33.18
CA ASP A 652 -23.89 19.40 33.45
C ASP A 652 -24.14 20.42 34.60
N GLU A 653 -23.10 20.70 35.39
CA GLU A 653 -23.13 21.64 36.51
C GLU A 653 -22.68 23.07 36.07
N ALA A 654 -22.21 23.22 34.85
CA ALA A 654 -21.72 24.52 34.36
C ALA A 654 -22.86 25.53 34.21
N ASP A 655 -22.56 26.82 34.53
CA ASP A 655 -23.52 27.94 34.41
C ASP A 655 -24.06 28.03 32.98
N ALA A 656 -25.38 27.95 32.83
CA ALA A 656 -26.08 28.15 31.57
C ALA A 656 -26.63 29.58 31.50
N ALA A 657 -26.74 30.13 30.29
CA ALA A 657 -27.16 31.50 30.06
C ALA A 657 -28.64 31.78 30.50
N ASP A 658 -29.47 30.71 30.51
CA ASP A 658 -30.84 30.71 30.92
C ASP A 658 -31.34 29.33 31.39
N GLU A 659 -32.53 29.27 32.07
CA GLU A 659 -33.10 28.02 32.56
C GLU A 659 -33.44 27.00 31.46
N LYS A 660 -33.78 27.46 30.24
CA LYS A 660 -34.10 26.59 29.12
C LYS A 660 -32.85 25.93 28.55
N SER A 661 -31.75 26.66 28.43
CA SER A 661 -30.43 26.13 28.06
C SER A 661 -29.91 25.15 29.11
N ALA A 662 -30.07 25.45 30.40
CA ALA A 662 -29.74 24.53 31.49
C ALA A 662 -30.51 23.22 31.42
N HIS A 663 -31.82 23.28 31.17
CA HIS A 663 -32.65 22.10 31.02
C HIS A 663 -32.24 21.26 29.81
N GLY A 664 -32.04 21.87 28.64
CA GLY A 664 -31.58 21.19 27.43
C GLY A 664 -30.23 20.50 27.59
N ARG A 665 -29.29 21.18 28.30
CA ARG A 665 -27.97 20.62 28.64
C ARG A 665 -28.08 19.37 29.50
N LYS A 666 -28.89 19.40 30.55
CA LYS A 666 -29.14 18.27 31.46
C LYS A 666 -29.80 17.08 30.75
N GLU A 667 -30.78 17.33 29.87
CA GLU A 667 -31.44 16.27 29.08
C GLU A 667 -30.47 15.61 28.11
N PHE A 668 -29.70 16.40 27.38
CA PHE A 668 -28.67 15.88 26.46
C PHE A 668 -27.64 15.03 27.21
N TYR A 669 -27.08 15.56 28.32
CA TYR A 669 -26.14 14.84 29.14
C TYR A 669 -26.67 13.51 29.68
N LYS A 670 -27.92 13.51 30.19
CA LYS A 670 -28.60 12.31 30.66
C LYS A 670 -28.71 11.26 29.55
N THR A 671 -28.96 11.69 28.31
CA THR A 671 -29.07 10.80 27.15
C THR A 671 -27.69 10.23 26.79
N VAL A 672 -26.65 11.08 26.76
CA VAL A 672 -25.25 10.63 26.53
C VAL A 672 -24.83 9.63 27.59
N MET A 673 -25.07 9.91 28.87
CA MET A 673 -24.73 9.01 29.96
C MET A 673 -25.42 7.66 29.85
N LYS A 674 -26.72 7.64 29.52
CA LYS A 674 -27.51 6.42 29.36
C LYS A 674 -27.00 5.54 28.23
N GLU A 675 -26.73 6.15 27.07
CA GLU A 675 -26.17 5.40 25.92
C GLU A 675 -24.73 4.94 26.19
N THR A 676 -23.90 5.74 26.85
CA THR A 676 -22.54 5.35 27.22
C THR A 676 -22.55 4.21 28.26
N GLU A 677 -23.46 4.23 29.22
CA GLU A 677 -23.63 3.14 30.20
C GLU A 677 -24.02 1.81 29.53
N LYS A 678 -24.84 1.87 28.48
CA LYS A 678 -25.19 0.72 27.67
C LYS A 678 -23.95 0.20 26.90
N MET A 679 -23.22 1.11 26.26
CA MET A 679 -22.05 0.77 25.45
C MET A 679 -20.88 0.19 26.28
N LYS A 680 -20.67 0.65 27.51
CA LYS A 680 -19.59 0.14 28.36
C LYS A 680 -19.64 -1.37 28.63
N ARG A 681 -20.80 -2.01 28.40
CA ARG A 681 -20.99 -3.45 28.55
C ARG A 681 -20.37 -4.24 27.39
N PHE A 682 -20.33 -3.64 26.21
CA PHE A 682 -19.93 -4.28 24.97
C PHE A 682 -18.55 -3.84 24.51
N TYR A 683 -18.16 -2.60 24.84
CA TYR A 683 -16.85 -2.11 24.46
C TYR A 683 -15.76 -2.74 25.32
N PRO A 684 -14.68 -3.26 24.69
CA PRO A 684 -13.65 -4.04 25.38
C PRO A 684 -12.98 -3.28 26.52
N GLY A 685 -12.67 -4.02 27.62
CA GLY A 685 -12.12 -3.44 28.85
C GLY A 685 -10.67 -2.97 28.75
N TYR A 686 -9.97 -3.19 27.63
CA TYR A 686 -8.56 -2.79 27.46
C TYR A 686 -8.34 -1.26 27.50
N LEU A 687 -9.37 -0.46 27.25
CA LEU A 687 -9.33 1.01 27.45
C LEU A 687 -9.58 1.44 28.89
N LYS A 688 -9.81 0.49 29.80
CA LYS A 688 -9.83 0.80 31.23
C LYS A 688 -8.44 1.19 31.67
N ALA A 689 -8.32 2.33 32.35
CA ALA A 689 -7.07 2.73 32.97
C ALA A 689 -6.63 1.66 34.00
N GLY A 690 -5.45 1.10 33.82
CA GLY A 690 -4.58 0.68 34.91
C GLY A 690 -4.96 -0.49 35.80
N GLU A 691 -5.89 -1.41 35.45
CA GLU A 691 -6.21 -2.54 36.36
C GLU A 691 -5.68 -3.91 35.93
N ASP A 692 -5.07 -4.09 34.75
CA ASP A 692 -4.58 -5.41 34.32
C ASP A 692 -3.24 -5.37 33.59
N ASP A 693 -2.20 -4.89 34.24
CA ASP A 693 -0.87 -5.43 33.96
C ASP A 693 -0.82 -6.80 34.66
N VAL A 694 -1.22 -7.84 33.92
CA VAL A 694 -1.19 -9.23 34.43
C VAL A 694 0.27 -9.63 34.52
N GLN A 695 0.92 -9.24 35.62
CA GLN A 695 2.24 -9.75 35.95
C GLN A 695 2.12 -11.23 36.36
N LEU A 696 2.46 -12.08 35.42
CA LEU A 696 2.73 -13.50 35.75
C LEU A 696 4.14 -13.56 36.31
N GLY A 697 4.31 -14.28 37.42
CA GLY A 697 5.65 -14.54 37.95
C GLY A 697 6.47 -15.40 36.95
N ASP A 698 7.78 -15.23 36.93
CA ASP A 698 8.72 -15.89 36.01
C ASP A 698 8.51 -17.40 35.88
N THR A 699 8.20 -18.07 37.01
CA THR A 699 7.86 -19.50 37.03
C THR A 699 6.60 -19.81 36.24
N ALA A 700 5.56 -18.99 36.31
CA ALA A 700 4.32 -19.18 35.58
C ALA A 700 4.51 -18.93 34.08
N VAL A 701 5.33 -17.94 33.71
CA VAL A 701 5.73 -17.66 32.31
C VAL A 701 6.50 -18.85 31.74
N SER A 702 7.49 -19.35 32.42
CA SER A 702 8.28 -20.52 32.00
C SER A 702 7.40 -21.77 31.80
N ILE A 703 6.47 -22.03 32.73
CA ILE A 703 5.50 -23.13 32.61
C ILE A 703 4.60 -22.96 31.38
N LEU A 704 4.11 -21.74 31.10
CA LEU A 704 3.28 -21.47 29.96
C LEU A 704 4.05 -21.63 28.63
N LYS A 705 5.35 -21.25 28.59
CA LYS A 705 6.23 -21.48 27.41
C LYS A 705 6.36 -22.96 27.10
N LEU A 706 6.72 -23.76 28.07
CA LEU A 706 6.83 -25.22 27.92
C LEU A 706 5.49 -25.87 27.55
N GLN A 707 4.39 -25.30 28.05
CA GLN A 707 3.04 -25.74 27.66
C GLN A 707 2.69 -25.36 26.21
N ALA A 708 3.15 -24.21 25.72
CA ALA A 708 3.00 -23.80 24.34
C ALA A 708 3.80 -24.71 23.40
N GLU A 709 4.97 -25.17 23.80
CA GLU A 709 5.80 -26.15 23.11
C GLU A 709 5.19 -27.57 23.10
N GLY A 710 4.04 -27.75 23.71
CA GLY A 710 3.29 -29.00 23.65
C GLY A 710 3.55 -29.95 24.82
N MET A 711 4.39 -29.63 25.81
CA MET A 711 4.72 -30.50 26.94
C MET A 711 3.50 -30.78 27.82
N SER A 712 3.42 -31.99 28.34
CA SER A 712 2.45 -32.41 29.34
C SER A 712 2.86 -31.87 30.74
N ARG A 713 1.91 -31.79 31.66
CA ARG A 713 2.17 -31.33 33.03
C ARG A 713 3.24 -32.15 33.73
N GLN A 714 3.35 -33.45 33.44
CA GLN A 714 4.39 -34.31 34.01
C GLN A 714 5.76 -33.93 33.43
N GLN A 715 5.87 -33.78 32.11
CA GLN A 715 7.12 -33.36 31.45
C GLN A 715 7.60 -31.99 31.94
N ILE A 716 6.67 -31.04 32.13
CA ILE A 716 6.98 -29.72 32.69
C ILE A 716 7.49 -29.82 34.10
N ALA A 717 6.86 -30.68 34.93
CA ALA A 717 7.28 -30.92 36.32
C ALA A 717 8.71 -31.50 36.38
N ASP A 718 9.00 -32.48 35.54
CA ASP A 718 10.31 -33.09 35.41
C ASP A 718 11.36 -32.11 34.91
N HIS A 719 11.02 -31.32 33.86
CA HIS A 719 11.91 -30.31 33.27
C HIS A 719 12.28 -29.19 34.25
N MET A 720 11.32 -28.73 35.06
CA MET A 720 11.50 -27.63 36.00
C MET A 720 11.87 -28.09 37.42
N SER A 721 12.10 -29.40 37.63
CA SER A 721 12.41 -30.00 38.90
C SER A 721 11.41 -29.64 40.02
N MET A 722 10.11 -29.69 39.71
CA MET A 722 9.01 -29.38 40.63
C MET A 722 7.94 -30.47 40.61
N THR A 723 7.00 -30.42 41.56
CA THR A 723 5.90 -31.40 41.58
C THR A 723 4.82 -31.04 40.58
N VAL A 724 4.10 -32.03 40.06
CA VAL A 724 2.94 -31.82 39.16
C VAL A 724 1.86 -30.97 39.85
N ALA A 725 1.73 -31.07 41.15
CA ALA A 725 0.82 -30.25 41.95
C ALA A 725 1.19 -28.75 41.86
N ASN A 726 2.50 -28.42 41.94
CA ASN A 726 3.00 -27.06 41.76
C ASN A 726 2.79 -26.54 40.37
N VAL A 727 3.06 -27.35 39.32
CA VAL A 727 2.76 -26.98 37.96
C VAL A 727 1.27 -26.64 37.77
N LYS A 728 0.39 -27.51 38.31
CA LYS A 728 -1.05 -27.29 38.28
C LYS A 728 -1.48 -26.00 39.00
N TYR A 729 -0.86 -25.74 40.16
CA TYR A 729 -1.11 -24.51 40.92
C TYR A 729 -0.74 -23.26 40.11
N HIS A 730 0.46 -23.19 39.56
CA HIS A 730 0.91 -22.06 38.75
C HIS A 730 0.05 -21.87 37.49
N LEU A 731 -0.33 -22.94 36.78
CA LEU A 731 -1.23 -22.88 35.65
C LEU A 731 -2.62 -22.39 36.07
N THR A 732 -3.19 -22.85 37.17
CA THR A 732 -4.49 -22.38 37.65
C THR A 732 -4.47 -20.89 37.99
N GLN A 733 -3.40 -20.42 38.63
CA GLN A 733 -3.24 -18.99 38.91
C GLN A 733 -3.02 -18.17 37.67
N ALA A 734 -2.22 -18.68 36.71
CA ALA A 734 -2.01 -18.01 35.40
C ALA A 734 -3.31 -17.92 34.59
N TYR A 735 -4.07 -19.01 34.53
CA TYR A 735 -5.36 -19.02 33.81
C TYR A 735 -6.37 -18.03 34.43
N ARG A 736 -6.43 -18.00 35.77
CA ARG A 736 -7.28 -17.03 36.47
C ARG A 736 -6.87 -15.59 36.21
N LYS A 737 -5.56 -15.29 36.21
CA LYS A 737 -5.03 -13.96 35.92
C LYS A 737 -5.22 -13.57 34.46
N LEU A 738 -5.12 -14.52 33.54
CA LEU A 738 -5.36 -14.31 32.09
C LEU A 738 -6.87 -14.29 31.72
N GLY A 739 -7.76 -14.63 32.67
CA GLY A 739 -9.20 -14.66 32.44
C GLY A 739 -9.68 -15.80 31.52
N VAL A 740 -8.94 -16.92 31.47
CA VAL A 740 -9.18 -18.06 30.61
C VAL A 740 -9.39 -19.34 31.39
N THR A 741 -10.02 -20.35 30.77
CA THR A 741 -10.38 -21.60 31.43
C THR A 741 -9.59 -22.82 30.92
N ASP A 742 -8.92 -22.69 29.76
CA ASP A 742 -8.27 -23.81 29.09
C ASP A 742 -6.86 -23.48 28.59
N LYS A 743 -6.11 -24.54 28.22
CA LYS A 743 -4.73 -24.45 27.73
C LYS A 743 -4.58 -23.58 26.49
N ALA A 744 -5.43 -23.77 25.49
CA ALA A 744 -5.33 -23.07 24.21
C ALA A 744 -5.65 -21.57 24.37
N GLY A 745 -6.64 -21.25 25.20
CA GLY A 745 -6.96 -19.88 25.60
C GLY A 745 -5.80 -19.21 26.35
N ALA A 746 -5.15 -19.93 27.28
CA ALA A 746 -4.05 -19.38 28.05
C ALA A 746 -2.82 -19.06 27.20
N VAL A 747 -2.42 -19.96 26.31
CA VAL A 747 -1.30 -19.73 25.40
C VAL A 747 -1.60 -18.57 24.45
N ARG A 748 -2.78 -18.56 23.84
CA ARG A 748 -3.20 -17.48 22.94
C ARG A 748 -3.22 -16.12 23.64
N GLU A 749 -3.81 -16.04 24.83
CA GLU A 749 -3.92 -14.81 25.60
C GLU A 749 -2.55 -14.31 26.10
N ALA A 750 -1.68 -15.21 26.57
CA ALA A 750 -0.33 -14.87 26.97
C ALA A 750 0.54 -14.38 25.78
N THR A 751 0.40 -15.01 24.61
CA THR A 751 1.07 -14.56 23.36
C THR A 751 0.54 -13.20 22.92
N SER A 752 -0.78 -12.99 22.97
CA SER A 752 -1.40 -11.72 22.56
C SER A 752 -0.99 -10.54 23.46
N ARG A 753 -0.63 -10.83 24.75
CA ARG A 753 -0.13 -9.83 25.70
C ARG A 753 1.39 -9.67 25.68
N GLY A 754 2.10 -10.39 24.79
CA GLY A 754 3.57 -10.36 24.73
C GLY A 754 4.27 -10.94 25.96
N ILE A 755 3.60 -11.83 26.69
CA ILE A 755 4.15 -12.53 27.87
C ILE A 755 4.94 -13.78 27.45
N LEU A 756 4.55 -14.38 26.30
CA LEU A 756 5.18 -15.54 25.68
C LEU A 756 5.91 -15.18 24.40
#